data_7fdaa9377ff512c6d3b2ed752f6168e3
#
_entry.id   7fdaa9377ff512c6d3b2ed752f6168e3
#
_cell.length_a   1.000
_cell.length_b   1.000
_cell.length_c   1.000
_cell.angle_alpha   90.00
_cell.angle_beta   90.00
_cell.angle_gamma   90.00
#
_symmetry.space_group_name_H-M   'P 1'
#
loop_
_entity.id
_entity.type
_entity.pdbx_description
1 polymer ?
#
loop_
_entity_poly.entity_id
_entity_poly.type
_entity_poly.pdbx_seq_one_letter_code
_entity_poly.pdbx_strand_id
1 'polypeptide(L)'
;MNDTVETNTVARIALIGNFLPRKCGLATFTTDTFNALKSRYPDLAVDVYAMDDHPGRYDYPPEVTGTIPQQDRAAYLDVARKIEASGAQAIWVQHEYGIYGGAAGEYILALLDRTTLPLIVTLHTVLEKPSADERAVMEGLLRRASKVIVMAERGREILTRVYGANPRSIVNIPHGVPDRLFADPATFKPRFGWEGRRVILTFGLLAPGKGIETVIEAMPEVVAKHPDATYVVLGATHPNLVAHEGEKYRDSLKALARSKGVEHNVAFIDAFVEQDDLIDYLQASDLYVTPYLNPAQITSGTLSYAVGVGKAVISTPYVHATEILADGHGVLVDFRDSAAIAQAINDLLGNDDRRIKLSQRAYDRGRTMTWSRVAERAMGEIEQIVATKPARIAAPSTMKPLDPDISAVERMSDSTGMLQHSIYSVPDRRHGYCIDDNARALILMCAIDKLDETVRDKWTTVYASFVQYAWNPEKRRFRNFMNFDRTWCEDVGSEDSNGRALWALGVTARDARSRKHRDWATMMFDMTASLAFELGSPRAQSFAMLGAAAMLEASPGHQLARSILERFPNEHLALLDTARRPDWVWFEVVLAYDNCRLPEGLIRAGMALGRRDVIERGLETLEWIISKQKNPEGRFRAVGSESFGRAYAEPLPFDQQPLEAQATIDACCAAFQATGDERWREEAMRAYGWYMGHNDLDLPLATAQDGGCFDGLMPTGLNRNQGAESILALQLSSCAISGLSKATQGVAGTRRAVA
;
A
#
# COMPACT_ATOMS: atom_id res chain seq x y z
N MET A 1 -15.95 37.29 15.06
CA MET A 1 -16.14 36.28 14.02
C MET A 1 -15.50 35.03 14.58
N ASN A 2 -16.29 34.13 15.08
CA ASN A 2 -15.83 32.83 15.61
C ASN A 2 -15.67 31.91 14.42
N ASP A 3 -14.45 31.66 14.00
CA ASP A 3 -14.12 30.51 13.16
C ASP A 3 -14.24 29.25 14.00
N THR A 4 -15.42 28.62 13.94
CA THR A 4 -15.57 27.25 14.39
C THR A 4 -14.82 26.36 13.39
N VAL A 5 -13.59 25.96 13.78
CA VAL A 5 -12.90 24.83 13.16
C VAL A 5 -13.84 23.64 13.37
N GLU A 6 -14.51 23.20 12.31
CA GLU A 6 -15.17 21.88 12.29
C GLU A 6 -14.09 20.83 12.56
N THR A 7 -14.04 20.32 13.78
CA THR A 7 -13.26 19.14 14.12
C THR A 7 -13.91 17.98 13.38
N ASN A 8 -13.28 17.55 12.29
CA ASN A 8 -13.69 16.39 11.53
C ASN A 8 -13.38 15.15 12.38
N THR A 9 -14.28 14.81 13.28
CA THR A 9 -14.14 13.68 14.18
C THR A 9 -14.27 12.39 13.38
N VAL A 10 -13.25 11.51 13.45
CA VAL A 10 -13.30 10.18 12.83
C VAL A 10 -14.42 9.38 13.49
N ALA A 11 -15.41 8.94 12.70
CA ALA A 11 -16.60 8.24 13.19
C ALA A 11 -16.46 6.72 13.14
N ARG A 12 -15.62 6.17 12.24
CA ARG A 12 -15.47 4.72 12.05
C ARG A 12 -14.06 4.36 11.61
N ILE A 13 -13.48 3.30 12.20
CA ILE A 13 -12.19 2.72 11.78
C ILE A 13 -12.29 1.19 11.68
N ALA A 14 -11.43 0.59 10.85
CA ALA A 14 -11.22 -0.87 10.81
C ALA A 14 -9.96 -1.23 11.60
N LEU A 15 -10.05 -2.16 12.56
CA LEU A 15 -8.94 -2.64 13.37
C LEU A 15 -8.65 -4.11 13.00
N ILE A 16 -7.43 -4.41 12.57
CA ILE A 16 -7.01 -5.74 12.11
C ILE A 16 -5.91 -6.30 13.01
N GLY A 17 -6.09 -7.50 13.51
CA GLY A 17 -5.10 -8.20 14.34
C GLY A 17 -5.66 -9.45 15.00
N ASN A 18 -4.87 -10.11 15.88
CA ASN A 18 -5.42 -11.17 16.72
C ASN A 18 -6.38 -10.56 17.74
N PHE A 19 -7.40 -11.31 18.15
CA PHE A 19 -8.37 -10.87 19.15
C PHE A 19 -8.73 -12.00 20.10
N LEU A 20 -9.16 -11.70 21.34
CA LEU A 20 -9.66 -12.71 22.26
C LEU A 20 -10.92 -13.40 21.65
N PRO A 21 -11.11 -14.72 21.87
CA PRO A 21 -10.49 -15.57 22.90
C PRO A 21 -9.19 -16.29 22.47
N ARG A 22 -8.54 -15.90 21.36
CA ARG A 22 -7.23 -16.45 21.01
C ARG A 22 -6.20 -16.10 22.09
N LYS A 23 -5.56 -17.14 22.71
CA LYS A 23 -4.64 -16.96 23.83
C LYS A 23 -3.22 -16.60 23.34
N CYS A 24 -2.96 -15.33 23.13
CA CYS A 24 -1.61 -14.81 22.84
C CYS A 24 -1.53 -13.32 23.21
N GLY A 25 -0.29 -12.83 23.44
CA GLY A 25 -0.06 -11.44 23.86
C GLY A 25 -0.60 -10.40 22.88
N LEU A 26 -0.60 -10.70 21.57
CA LEU A 26 -1.11 -9.79 20.57
C LEU A 26 -2.65 -9.70 20.59
N ALA A 27 -3.34 -10.81 20.87
CA ALA A 27 -4.79 -10.79 21.05
C ALA A 27 -5.19 -9.94 22.26
N THR A 28 -4.46 -10.07 23.37
CA THR A 28 -4.65 -9.20 24.54
C THR A 28 -4.41 -7.74 24.19
N PHE A 29 -3.31 -7.42 23.49
CA PHE A 29 -2.98 -6.06 23.08
C PHE A 29 -4.09 -5.44 22.20
N THR A 30 -4.58 -6.17 21.20
CA THR A 30 -5.61 -5.68 20.29
C THR A 30 -6.95 -5.48 21.01
N THR A 31 -7.30 -6.41 21.91
CA THR A 31 -8.52 -6.30 22.74
C THR A 31 -8.42 -5.12 23.70
N ASP A 32 -7.28 -4.92 24.37
CA ASP A 32 -7.06 -3.77 25.24
C ASP A 32 -7.11 -2.45 24.47
N THR A 33 -6.55 -2.42 23.26
CA THR A 33 -6.66 -1.27 22.35
C THR A 33 -8.11 -0.97 22.00
N PHE A 34 -8.89 -1.99 21.62
CA PHE A 34 -10.33 -1.85 21.34
C PHE A 34 -11.10 -1.33 22.56
N ASN A 35 -10.89 -1.93 23.74
CA ASN A 35 -11.55 -1.52 24.97
C ASN A 35 -11.22 -0.08 25.37
N ALA A 36 -9.96 0.33 25.22
CA ALA A 36 -9.51 1.69 25.47
C ALA A 36 -10.16 2.71 24.51
N LEU A 37 -10.25 2.36 23.23
CA LEU A 37 -10.94 3.18 22.23
C LEU A 37 -12.41 3.33 22.57
N LYS A 38 -13.11 2.24 22.87
CA LYS A 38 -14.56 2.26 23.22
C LYS A 38 -14.83 3.02 24.52
N SER A 39 -13.93 2.89 25.50
CA SER A 39 -14.04 3.62 26.77
C SER A 39 -13.82 5.13 26.60
N ARG A 40 -12.84 5.53 25.79
CA ARG A 40 -12.45 6.93 25.61
C ARG A 40 -13.29 7.66 24.56
N TYR A 41 -13.76 6.92 23.54
CA TYR A 41 -14.54 7.41 22.40
C TYR A 41 -15.78 6.52 22.20
N PRO A 42 -16.83 6.66 23.03
CA PRO A 42 -18.02 5.77 22.98
C PRO A 42 -18.73 5.76 21.63
N ASP A 43 -18.73 6.89 20.94
CA ASP A 43 -19.38 7.06 19.63
C ASP A 43 -18.55 6.55 18.44
N LEU A 44 -17.27 6.22 18.66
CA LEU A 44 -16.43 5.66 17.61
C LEU A 44 -16.85 4.24 17.26
N ALA A 45 -17.24 4.00 16.02
CA ALA A 45 -17.41 2.66 15.48
C ALA A 45 -16.04 2.03 15.18
N VAL A 46 -15.79 0.86 15.76
CA VAL A 46 -14.54 0.09 15.54
C VAL A 46 -14.90 -1.27 14.97
N ASP A 47 -14.70 -1.47 13.68
CA ASP A 47 -14.90 -2.75 13.01
C ASP A 47 -13.68 -3.63 13.22
N VAL A 48 -13.79 -4.66 14.05
CA VAL A 48 -12.68 -5.57 14.34
C VAL A 48 -12.66 -6.73 13.35
N TYR A 49 -11.54 -6.93 12.67
CA TYR A 49 -11.27 -8.09 11.81
C TYR A 49 -10.20 -8.96 12.46
N ALA A 50 -10.64 -10.08 13.06
CA ALA A 50 -9.77 -10.96 13.83
C ALA A 50 -9.05 -11.98 12.94
N MET A 51 -7.73 -12.10 13.12
CA MET A 51 -6.94 -13.15 12.48
C MET A 51 -7.24 -14.52 13.11
N ASP A 52 -7.64 -15.48 12.30
CA ASP A 52 -8.02 -16.83 12.74
C ASP A 52 -7.05 -17.88 12.19
N ASP A 53 -6.26 -18.49 13.09
CA ASP A 53 -5.30 -19.55 12.74
C ASP A 53 -5.95 -20.94 12.53
N HIS A 54 -7.14 -21.13 13.10
CA HIS A 54 -7.91 -22.38 12.98
C HIS A 54 -9.41 -22.07 12.84
N PRO A 55 -9.92 -21.90 11.61
CA PRO A 55 -11.33 -21.56 11.38
C PRO A 55 -12.31 -22.47 12.14
N GLY A 56 -13.23 -21.81 12.90
CA GLY A 56 -14.23 -22.51 13.70
C GLY A 56 -13.75 -22.97 15.08
N ARG A 57 -12.51 -22.69 15.49
CA ARG A 57 -11.99 -23.02 16.81
C ARG A 57 -12.39 -22.01 17.89
N TYR A 58 -12.54 -20.76 17.50
CA TYR A 58 -12.79 -19.67 18.45
C TYR A 58 -14.22 -19.16 18.34
N ASP A 59 -14.88 -19.03 19.48
CA ASP A 59 -16.17 -18.33 19.59
C ASP A 59 -15.90 -16.86 19.86
N TYR A 60 -15.75 -16.08 18.79
CA TYR A 60 -15.44 -14.66 18.89
C TYR A 60 -16.63 -13.85 19.43
N PRO A 61 -16.38 -12.83 20.25
CA PRO A 61 -17.42 -12.00 20.81
C PRO A 61 -18.09 -11.10 19.71
N PRO A 62 -19.29 -10.53 20.00
CA PRO A 62 -20.04 -9.72 19.03
C PRO A 62 -19.30 -8.50 18.51
N GLU A 63 -18.27 -8.03 19.18
CA GLU A 63 -17.42 -6.90 18.80
C GLU A 63 -16.56 -7.22 17.55
N VAL A 64 -16.34 -8.50 17.25
CA VAL A 64 -15.62 -8.93 16.06
C VAL A 64 -16.55 -8.92 14.87
N THR A 65 -16.34 -7.95 13.98
CA THR A 65 -17.12 -7.74 12.76
C THR A 65 -16.91 -8.85 11.74
N GLY A 66 -15.71 -9.44 11.71
CA GLY A 66 -15.38 -10.53 10.81
C GLY A 66 -14.06 -11.21 11.17
N THR A 67 -13.87 -12.42 10.62
CA THR A 67 -12.63 -13.18 10.79
C THR A 67 -11.85 -13.32 9.48
N ILE A 68 -10.53 -13.41 9.57
CA ILE A 68 -9.63 -13.64 8.44
C ILE A 68 -8.89 -14.96 8.68
N PRO A 69 -9.30 -16.07 8.01
CA PRO A 69 -8.53 -17.29 8.06
C PRO A 69 -7.08 -17.05 7.62
N GLN A 70 -6.14 -17.33 8.51
CA GLN A 70 -4.74 -16.90 8.35
C GLN A 70 -4.12 -17.35 7.03
N GLN A 71 -4.38 -18.58 6.58
CA GLN A 71 -3.76 -19.17 5.39
C GLN A 71 -4.64 -19.08 4.13
N ASP A 72 -5.81 -18.43 4.20
CA ASP A 72 -6.69 -18.23 3.05
C ASP A 72 -6.52 -16.83 2.46
N ARG A 73 -5.69 -16.70 1.44
CA ARG A 73 -5.44 -15.42 0.75
C ARG A 73 -6.72 -14.78 0.18
N ALA A 74 -7.73 -15.58 -0.22
CA ALA A 74 -8.97 -15.05 -0.76
C ALA A 74 -9.79 -14.31 0.32
N ALA A 75 -9.73 -14.78 1.58
CA ALA A 75 -10.38 -14.11 2.71
C ALA A 75 -9.83 -12.69 2.95
N TYR A 76 -8.54 -12.46 2.73
CA TYR A 76 -7.97 -11.09 2.85
C TYR A 76 -8.56 -10.14 1.80
N LEU A 77 -8.77 -10.62 0.57
CA LEU A 77 -9.37 -9.83 -0.51
C LEU A 77 -10.85 -9.54 -0.23
N ASP A 78 -11.57 -10.50 0.35
CA ASP A 78 -12.97 -10.33 0.77
C ASP A 78 -13.12 -9.28 1.87
N VAL A 79 -12.25 -9.34 2.88
CA VAL A 79 -12.25 -8.38 3.98
C VAL A 79 -11.89 -6.99 3.49
N ALA A 80 -10.95 -6.84 2.57
CA ALA A 80 -10.65 -5.55 1.95
C ALA A 80 -11.91 -4.91 1.33
N ARG A 81 -12.72 -5.67 0.59
CA ARG A 81 -14.00 -5.20 0.03
C ARG A 81 -15.01 -4.81 1.12
N LYS A 82 -15.09 -5.58 2.20
CA LYS A 82 -15.97 -5.26 3.34
C LYS A 82 -15.55 -3.97 4.03
N ILE A 83 -14.25 -3.76 4.24
CA ILE A 83 -13.71 -2.53 4.84
C ILE A 83 -14.02 -1.32 3.97
N GLU A 84 -13.78 -1.39 2.65
CA GLU A 84 -14.10 -0.29 1.71
C GLU A 84 -15.62 0.04 1.71
N ALA A 85 -16.47 -0.97 1.86
CA ALA A 85 -17.93 -0.80 1.88
C ALA A 85 -18.47 -0.38 3.25
N SER A 86 -17.72 -0.51 4.36
CA SER A 86 -18.20 -0.28 5.73
C SER A 86 -18.37 1.20 6.08
N GLY A 87 -17.75 2.11 5.31
CA GLY A 87 -17.65 3.53 5.64
C GLY A 87 -16.55 3.82 6.67
N ALA A 88 -15.61 2.90 6.90
CA ALA A 88 -14.40 3.17 7.68
C ALA A 88 -13.59 4.31 7.03
N GLN A 89 -13.01 5.16 7.87
CA GLN A 89 -12.22 6.33 7.43
C GLN A 89 -10.71 6.08 7.52
N ALA A 90 -10.30 5.06 8.28
CA ALA A 90 -8.91 4.60 8.38
C ALA A 90 -8.86 3.11 8.72
N ILE A 91 -7.71 2.49 8.40
CA ILE A 91 -7.38 1.11 8.79
C ILE A 91 -6.27 1.16 9.82
N TRP A 92 -6.41 0.43 10.93
CA TRP A 92 -5.36 0.23 11.92
C TRP A 92 -4.95 -1.24 11.99
N VAL A 93 -3.72 -1.53 11.59
CA VAL A 93 -3.16 -2.90 11.56
C VAL A 93 -2.25 -3.10 12.76
N GLN A 94 -2.44 -4.21 13.47
CA GLN A 94 -1.51 -4.74 14.47
C GLN A 94 -0.60 -5.76 13.78
N HIS A 95 0.64 -5.39 13.49
CA HIS A 95 1.53 -6.23 12.67
C HIS A 95 2.53 -7.03 13.50
N GLU A 96 2.52 -8.35 13.25
CA GLU A 96 3.53 -9.32 13.65
C GLU A 96 3.64 -10.35 12.52
N TYR A 97 4.85 -10.71 12.09
CA TYR A 97 5.08 -11.59 10.93
C TYR A 97 4.33 -12.93 11.02
N GLY A 98 4.29 -13.54 12.21
CA GLY A 98 3.71 -14.86 12.41
C GLY A 98 2.19 -14.96 12.46
N ILE A 99 1.45 -13.85 12.42
CA ILE A 99 -0.03 -13.87 12.54
C ILE A 99 -0.75 -13.82 11.20
N TYR A 100 -0.05 -13.43 10.14
CA TYR A 100 -0.58 -13.38 8.78
C TYR A 100 -0.08 -14.57 7.95
N GLY A 101 -0.85 -14.95 6.91
CA GLY A 101 -0.51 -16.06 6.02
C GLY A 101 0.53 -15.68 4.97
N GLY A 102 1.05 -16.69 4.27
CA GLY A 102 2.09 -16.55 3.27
C GLY A 102 3.49 -16.43 3.86
N ALA A 103 4.49 -16.18 3.00
CA ALA A 103 5.88 -16.00 3.42
C ALA A 103 6.03 -14.73 4.27
N ALA A 104 6.52 -14.87 5.49
CA ALA A 104 6.65 -13.78 6.46
C ALA A 104 5.35 -12.93 6.67
N GLY A 105 4.17 -13.51 6.41
CA GLY A 105 2.90 -12.82 6.59
C GLY A 105 2.47 -11.93 5.41
N GLU A 106 2.97 -12.15 4.21
CA GLU A 106 2.75 -11.30 3.04
C GLU A 106 1.28 -11.12 2.63
N TYR A 107 0.37 -12.03 3.05
CA TYR A 107 -1.05 -11.92 2.67
C TYR A 107 -1.74 -10.66 3.19
N ILE A 108 -1.21 -10.04 4.25
CA ILE A 108 -1.74 -8.73 4.70
C ILE A 108 -1.58 -7.66 3.61
N LEU A 109 -0.49 -7.69 2.82
CA LEU A 109 -0.28 -6.75 1.73
C LEU A 109 -1.38 -6.89 0.66
N ALA A 110 -1.85 -8.13 0.38
CA ALA A 110 -2.94 -8.37 -0.57
C ALA A 110 -4.27 -7.72 -0.13
N LEU A 111 -4.54 -7.61 1.17
CA LEU A 111 -5.66 -6.84 1.71
C LEU A 111 -5.42 -5.35 1.52
N LEU A 112 -4.26 -4.85 1.93
CA LEU A 112 -3.93 -3.42 1.93
C LEU A 112 -3.88 -2.84 0.52
N ASP A 113 -3.40 -3.61 -0.46
CA ASP A 113 -3.37 -3.20 -1.87
C ASP A 113 -4.76 -3.07 -2.51
N ARG A 114 -5.81 -3.56 -1.85
CA ARG A 114 -7.21 -3.48 -2.28
C ARG A 114 -7.97 -2.33 -1.63
N THR A 115 -7.33 -1.53 -0.79
CA THR A 115 -7.97 -0.44 -0.07
C THR A 115 -7.31 0.90 -0.41
N THR A 116 -8.10 1.98 -0.32
CA THR A 116 -7.65 3.35 -0.53
C THR A 116 -7.63 4.17 0.77
N LEU A 117 -8.06 3.55 1.87
CA LEU A 117 -8.16 4.21 3.17
C LEU A 117 -6.77 4.51 3.75
N PRO A 118 -6.63 5.64 4.48
CA PRO A 118 -5.45 5.91 5.28
C PRO A 118 -5.11 4.73 6.19
N LEU A 119 -3.83 4.35 6.24
CA LEU A 119 -3.35 3.20 6.99
C LEU A 119 -2.42 3.64 8.13
N ILE A 120 -2.72 3.19 9.33
CA ILE A 120 -1.79 3.22 10.46
C ILE A 120 -1.41 1.78 10.85
N VAL A 121 -0.12 1.54 11.07
CA VAL A 121 0.39 0.21 11.40
C VAL A 121 1.14 0.26 12.72
N THR A 122 0.77 -0.57 13.69
CA THR A 122 1.57 -0.81 14.90
C THR A 122 2.48 -2.02 14.65
N LEU A 123 3.79 -1.82 14.77
CA LEU A 123 4.79 -2.88 14.61
C LEU A 123 5.16 -3.47 15.97
N HIS A 124 4.86 -4.75 16.17
CA HIS A 124 5.22 -5.49 17.39
C HIS A 124 6.66 -6.03 17.32
N THR A 125 7.15 -6.29 16.11
CA THR A 125 8.54 -6.69 15.85
C THR A 125 9.14 -5.81 14.76
N VAL A 126 10.35 -5.30 14.97
CA VAL A 126 11.17 -4.60 13.99
C VAL A 126 12.55 -5.25 13.96
N LEU A 127 12.88 -5.90 12.85
CA LEU A 127 14.10 -6.71 12.72
C LEU A 127 15.28 -5.89 12.19
N GLU A 128 16.41 -5.96 12.88
CA GLU A 128 17.65 -5.33 12.42
C GLU A 128 18.32 -6.13 11.29
N LYS A 129 18.10 -7.45 11.26
CA LYS A 129 18.61 -8.37 10.24
C LYS A 129 17.47 -9.23 9.71
N PRO A 130 16.58 -8.66 8.89
CA PRO A 130 15.47 -9.41 8.29
C PRO A 130 15.96 -10.39 7.23
N SER A 131 15.22 -11.49 7.05
CA SER A 131 15.29 -12.31 5.83
C SER A 131 14.78 -11.51 4.62
N ALA A 132 14.93 -12.06 3.42
CA ALA A 132 14.42 -11.41 2.20
C ALA A 132 12.90 -11.21 2.24
N ASP A 133 12.15 -12.22 2.69
CA ASP A 133 10.69 -12.16 2.78
C ASP A 133 10.21 -11.18 3.85
N GLU A 134 10.83 -11.19 5.04
CA GLU A 134 10.52 -10.24 6.11
C GLU A 134 10.80 -8.80 5.70
N ARG A 135 11.90 -8.58 4.96
CA ARG A 135 12.22 -7.27 4.39
C ARG A 135 11.16 -6.81 3.40
N ALA A 136 10.77 -7.68 2.46
CA ALA A 136 9.78 -7.37 1.44
C ALA A 136 8.42 -7.00 2.05
N VAL A 137 7.97 -7.73 3.08
CA VAL A 137 6.73 -7.43 3.81
C VAL A 137 6.84 -6.09 4.54
N MET A 138 7.93 -5.83 5.26
CA MET A 138 8.11 -4.56 5.97
C MET A 138 8.15 -3.38 5.01
N GLU A 139 8.89 -3.47 3.91
CA GLU A 139 8.93 -2.42 2.88
C GLU A 139 7.56 -2.21 2.22
N GLY A 140 6.79 -3.28 2.01
CA GLY A 140 5.41 -3.22 1.55
C GLY A 140 4.52 -2.44 2.51
N LEU A 141 4.59 -2.73 3.80
CA LEU A 141 3.85 -2.01 4.84
C LEU A 141 4.26 -0.54 4.91
N LEU A 142 5.56 -0.24 4.89
CA LEU A 142 6.09 1.13 4.96
C LEU A 142 5.68 1.98 3.74
N ARG A 143 5.58 1.39 2.55
CA ARG A 143 5.04 2.09 1.36
C ARG A 143 3.58 2.45 1.50
N ARG A 144 2.77 1.58 2.14
CA ARG A 144 1.31 1.76 2.28
C ARG A 144 0.92 2.60 3.49
N ALA A 145 1.72 2.58 4.56
CA ALA A 145 1.37 3.22 5.82
C ALA A 145 1.46 4.74 5.74
N SER A 146 0.38 5.43 6.09
CA SER A 146 0.38 6.88 6.34
C SER A 146 1.14 7.20 7.62
N LYS A 147 1.02 6.33 8.64
CA LYS A 147 1.77 6.39 9.90
C LYS A 147 2.14 5.00 10.38
N VAL A 148 3.28 4.90 11.04
CA VAL A 148 3.80 3.69 11.66
C VAL A 148 4.02 3.94 13.15
N ILE A 149 3.39 3.12 13.98
CA ILE A 149 3.59 3.14 15.43
C ILE A 149 4.66 2.11 15.80
N VAL A 150 5.67 2.55 16.52
CA VAL A 150 6.63 1.70 17.21
C VAL A 150 6.49 1.93 18.72
N MET A 151 6.85 0.92 19.55
CA MET A 151 6.70 1.00 21.00
C MET A 151 8.01 1.29 21.73
N ALA A 152 9.11 1.44 20.98
CA ALA A 152 10.43 1.80 21.48
C ALA A 152 11.15 2.68 20.47
N GLU A 153 11.99 3.63 20.91
CA GLU A 153 12.72 4.53 20.03
C GLU A 153 13.71 3.78 19.12
N ARG A 154 14.27 2.68 19.64
CA ARG A 154 15.11 1.77 18.86
C ARG A 154 14.39 1.22 17.62
N GLY A 155 13.07 1.01 17.69
CA GLY A 155 12.26 0.62 16.53
C GLY A 155 12.30 1.69 15.44
N ARG A 156 12.17 2.98 15.78
CA ARG A 156 12.30 4.10 14.84
C ARG A 156 13.69 4.15 14.20
N GLU A 157 14.75 3.99 15.01
CA GLU A 157 16.12 3.97 14.51
C GLU A 157 16.35 2.85 13.48
N ILE A 158 15.88 1.62 13.79
CA ILE A 158 16.01 0.47 12.89
C ILE A 158 15.24 0.72 11.60
N LEU A 159 13.98 1.16 11.67
CA LEU A 159 13.17 1.44 10.47
C LEU A 159 13.83 2.49 9.57
N THR A 160 14.37 3.54 10.16
CA THR A 160 15.05 4.59 9.41
C THR A 160 16.36 4.08 8.78
N ARG A 161 17.21 3.38 9.55
CA ARG A 161 18.53 2.95 9.12
C ARG A 161 18.49 1.75 8.18
N VAL A 162 17.68 0.73 8.49
CA VAL A 162 17.69 -0.56 7.80
C VAL A 162 16.74 -0.59 6.61
N TYR A 163 15.58 0.09 6.76
CA TYR A 163 14.52 0.07 5.74
C TYR A 163 14.33 1.41 5.02
N GLY A 164 15.11 2.45 5.38
CA GLY A 164 15.02 3.77 4.75
C GLY A 164 13.71 4.51 5.00
N ALA A 165 12.97 4.15 6.04
CA ALA A 165 11.68 4.75 6.36
C ALA A 165 11.82 6.24 6.72
N ASN A 166 10.84 7.05 6.31
CA ASN A 166 10.81 8.47 6.65
C ASN A 166 10.55 8.64 8.17
N PRO A 167 11.46 9.28 8.92
CA PRO A 167 11.27 9.46 10.37
C PRO A 167 9.98 10.22 10.75
N ARG A 168 9.45 11.06 9.85
CA ARG A 168 8.20 11.84 10.09
C ARG A 168 6.94 10.97 10.01
N SER A 169 7.00 9.82 9.33
CA SER A 169 5.89 8.86 9.30
C SER A 169 5.88 7.90 10.48
N ILE A 170 6.93 7.93 11.34
CA ILE A 170 7.07 7.00 12.46
C ILE A 170 6.80 7.76 13.76
N VAL A 171 5.89 7.22 14.57
CA VAL A 171 5.56 7.74 15.90
C VAL A 171 5.85 6.69 16.98
N ASN A 172 6.48 7.11 18.08
CA ASN A 172 6.70 6.25 19.23
C ASN A 172 5.52 6.38 20.20
N ILE A 173 4.67 5.34 20.26
CA ILE A 173 3.58 5.21 21.25
C ILE A 173 3.88 3.97 22.07
N PRO A 174 4.15 4.10 23.38
CA PRO A 174 4.57 2.97 24.20
C PRO A 174 3.47 1.92 24.35
N HIS A 175 3.85 0.70 24.74
CA HIS A 175 2.90 -0.36 25.06
C HIS A 175 1.95 0.09 26.17
N GLY A 176 0.64 -0.06 25.97
CA GLY A 176 -0.38 0.29 26.93
C GLY A 176 -0.27 -0.50 28.23
N VAL A 177 -0.62 0.13 29.34
CA VAL A 177 -0.64 -0.48 30.67
C VAL A 177 -1.99 -0.29 31.34
N PRO A 178 -2.40 -1.20 32.24
CA PRO A 178 -3.62 -1.06 33.02
C PRO A 178 -3.60 0.20 33.89
N ASP A 179 -4.73 0.87 33.98
CA ASP A 179 -4.92 2.01 34.89
C ASP A 179 -5.38 1.52 36.26
N ARG A 180 -4.44 1.31 37.15
CA ARG A 180 -4.66 0.85 38.53
C ARG A 180 -4.02 1.84 39.53
N LEU A 181 -4.62 1.96 40.69
CA LEU A 181 -4.06 2.76 41.76
C LEU A 181 -2.76 2.13 42.30
N PHE A 182 -1.82 2.98 42.67
CA PHE A 182 -0.63 2.55 43.41
C PHE A 182 -1.06 1.94 44.73
N ALA A 183 -0.62 0.70 45.02
CA ALA A 183 -1.07 -0.04 46.16
C ALA A 183 0.08 -0.73 46.90
N ASP A 184 -0.07 -0.88 48.23
CA ASP A 184 0.82 -1.68 49.04
C ASP A 184 0.60 -3.18 48.72
N PRO A 185 1.66 -3.95 48.38
CA PRO A 185 1.57 -5.38 48.12
C PRO A 185 0.88 -6.17 49.25
N ALA A 186 1.04 -5.74 50.50
CA ALA A 186 0.42 -6.39 51.65
C ALA A 186 -1.10 -6.48 51.57
N THR A 187 -1.76 -5.55 50.84
CA THR A 187 -3.21 -5.54 50.62
C THR A 187 -3.68 -6.73 49.76
N PHE A 188 -2.85 -7.19 48.82
CA PHE A 188 -3.21 -8.25 47.85
C PHE A 188 -2.68 -9.64 48.24
N LYS A 189 -1.64 -9.74 49.10
CA LYS A 189 -1.03 -11.01 49.49
C LYS A 189 -2.01 -12.02 50.11
N PRO A 190 -3.00 -11.62 50.96
CA PRO A 190 -3.96 -12.57 51.53
C PRO A 190 -4.75 -13.37 50.49
N ARG A 191 -5.03 -12.78 49.30
CA ARG A 191 -5.73 -13.47 48.23
C ARG A 191 -5.00 -14.72 47.72
N PHE A 192 -3.67 -14.74 47.87
CA PHE A 192 -2.80 -15.80 47.34
C PHE A 192 -2.12 -16.62 48.46
N GLY A 193 -2.42 -16.36 49.72
CA GLY A 193 -1.77 -17.04 50.84
C GLY A 193 -0.30 -16.65 51.03
N TRP A 194 0.04 -15.39 50.70
CA TRP A 194 1.41 -14.88 50.75
C TRP A 194 1.67 -13.91 51.91
N GLU A 195 0.81 -13.94 52.91
CA GLU A 195 1.02 -13.12 54.12
C GLU A 195 2.38 -13.42 54.77
N GLY A 196 3.11 -12.39 55.09
CA GLY A 196 4.44 -12.51 55.70
C GLY A 196 5.55 -12.93 54.74
N ARG A 197 5.25 -13.17 53.43
CA ARG A 197 6.26 -13.48 52.43
C ARG A 197 6.74 -12.24 51.70
N ARG A 198 8.01 -12.23 51.28
CA ARG A 198 8.59 -11.31 50.30
C ARG A 198 8.51 -11.95 48.92
N VAL A 199 7.64 -11.43 48.07
CA VAL A 199 7.30 -12.06 46.81
C VAL A 199 8.07 -11.43 45.65
N ILE A 200 8.82 -12.26 44.95
CA ILE A 200 9.51 -11.93 43.69
C ILE A 200 8.73 -12.61 42.56
N LEU A 201 8.28 -11.87 41.57
CA LEU A 201 7.44 -12.40 40.50
C LEU A 201 8.12 -12.31 39.14
N THR A 202 8.00 -13.38 38.34
CA THR A 202 8.15 -13.38 36.89
C THR A 202 6.90 -13.97 36.27
N PHE A 203 6.32 -13.35 35.24
CA PHE A 203 5.15 -13.90 34.55
C PHE A 203 5.26 -13.91 33.05
N GLY A 204 4.48 -14.77 32.41
CA GLY A 204 4.34 -14.91 30.97
C GLY A 204 4.49 -16.36 30.51
N LEU A 205 4.32 -16.62 29.21
CA LEU A 205 4.54 -17.95 28.65
C LEU A 205 6.00 -18.39 28.86
N LEU A 206 6.19 -19.55 29.46
CA LEU A 206 7.52 -20.05 29.83
C LEU A 206 8.25 -20.58 28.57
N ALA A 207 9.49 -20.12 28.41
CA ALA A 207 10.40 -20.55 27.34
C ALA A 207 11.86 -20.29 27.77
N PRO A 208 12.86 -21.00 27.21
CA PRO A 208 14.28 -20.82 27.57
C PRO A 208 14.79 -19.36 27.43
N GLY A 209 14.27 -18.62 26.44
CA GLY A 209 14.62 -17.20 26.27
C GLY A 209 14.18 -16.28 27.40
N LYS A 210 13.38 -16.75 28.35
CA LYS A 210 12.94 -15.98 29.54
C LYS A 210 13.96 -15.92 30.65
N GLY A 211 14.99 -16.79 30.63
CA GLY A 211 16.12 -16.75 31.58
C GLY A 211 15.75 -17.01 33.03
N ILE A 212 14.63 -17.72 33.27
CA ILE A 212 14.11 -18.02 34.61
C ILE A 212 15.16 -18.77 35.48
N GLU A 213 15.98 -19.58 34.81
CA GLU A 213 17.09 -20.30 35.38
C GLU A 213 18.01 -19.38 36.18
N THR A 214 18.33 -18.21 35.65
CA THR A 214 19.27 -17.26 36.29
C THR A 214 18.72 -16.73 37.63
N VAL A 215 17.40 -16.55 37.75
CA VAL A 215 16.78 -16.14 39.02
C VAL A 215 16.77 -17.30 39.99
N ILE A 216 16.49 -18.54 39.56
CA ILE A 216 16.54 -19.73 40.43
C ILE A 216 17.96 -19.94 40.96
N GLU A 217 18.99 -19.72 40.16
CA GLU A 217 20.40 -19.77 40.54
C GLU A 217 20.77 -18.68 41.58
N ALA A 218 20.11 -17.53 41.56
CA ALA A 218 20.29 -16.44 42.52
C ALA A 218 19.63 -16.73 43.87
N MET A 219 18.55 -17.55 43.91
CA MET A 219 17.72 -17.76 45.10
C MET A 219 18.46 -18.28 46.35
N PRO A 220 19.48 -19.18 46.27
CA PRO A 220 20.20 -19.60 47.47
C PRO A 220 20.80 -18.42 48.28
N GLU A 221 21.40 -17.45 47.59
CA GLU A 221 21.97 -16.26 48.24
C GLU A 221 20.87 -15.33 48.81
N VAL A 222 19.74 -15.23 48.08
CA VAL A 222 18.58 -14.44 48.50
C VAL A 222 17.96 -15.04 49.75
N VAL A 223 17.70 -16.35 49.78
CA VAL A 223 17.07 -17.06 50.91
C VAL A 223 17.96 -17.06 52.12
N ALA A 224 19.28 -17.10 51.95
CA ALA A 224 20.22 -16.98 53.08
C ALA A 224 20.08 -15.66 53.85
N LYS A 225 19.70 -14.56 53.19
CA LYS A 225 19.48 -13.24 53.81
C LYS A 225 18.01 -12.97 54.12
N HIS A 226 17.11 -13.52 53.32
CA HIS A 226 15.65 -13.33 53.39
C HIS A 226 14.95 -14.69 53.34
N PRO A 227 14.89 -15.46 54.44
CA PRO A 227 14.28 -16.80 54.47
C PRO A 227 12.79 -16.81 54.08
N ASP A 228 12.11 -15.68 54.22
CA ASP A 228 10.72 -15.43 53.86
C ASP A 228 10.53 -15.09 52.36
N ALA A 229 11.63 -14.97 51.58
CA ALA A 229 11.54 -14.70 50.16
C ALA A 229 10.97 -15.89 49.38
N THR A 230 10.06 -15.60 48.47
CA THR A 230 9.46 -16.60 47.57
C THR A 230 9.52 -16.08 46.14
N TYR A 231 10.13 -16.84 45.24
CA TYR A 231 10.11 -16.57 43.79
C TYR A 231 8.93 -17.27 43.15
N VAL A 232 8.01 -16.51 42.55
CA VAL A 232 6.82 -17.00 41.88
C VAL A 232 7.03 -16.92 40.38
N VAL A 233 6.92 -18.07 39.72
CA VAL A 233 6.94 -18.21 38.27
C VAL A 233 5.50 -18.48 37.78
N LEU A 234 4.85 -17.44 37.26
CA LEU A 234 3.45 -17.47 36.86
C LEU A 234 3.32 -17.60 35.33
N GLY A 235 2.72 -18.66 34.83
CA GLY A 235 2.38 -18.84 33.44
C GLY A 235 2.46 -20.28 32.94
N ALA A 236 1.72 -20.57 31.86
CA ALA A 236 1.80 -21.83 31.17
C ALA A 236 3.07 -21.94 30.33
N THR A 237 3.51 -23.14 29.99
CA THR A 237 4.59 -23.36 29.02
C THR A 237 4.13 -22.93 27.64
N HIS A 238 5.02 -22.32 26.85
CA HIS A 238 4.69 -21.85 25.53
C HIS A 238 4.11 -22.97 24.65
N PRO A 239 2.94 -22.79 23.97
CA PRO A 239 2.26 -23.86 23.24
C PRO A 239 3.13 -24.62 22.23
N ASN A 240 4.03 -23.90 21.53
CA ASN A 240 4.95 -24.54 20.59
C ASN A 240 5.96 -25.46 21.30
N LEU A 241 6.42 -25.11 22.51
CA LEU A 241 7.30 -25.98 23.28
C LEU A 241 6.54 -27.22 23.75
N VAL A 242 5.31 -27.03 24.26
CA VAL A 242 4.47 -28.16 24.67
C VAL A 242 4.21 -29.12 23.52
N ALA A 243 3.95 -28.60 22.32
CA ALA A 243 3.71 -29.43 21.12
C ALA A 243 4.94 -30.26 20.68
N HIS A 244 6.16 -29.77 20.91
CA HIS A 244 7.38 -30.45 20.49
C HIS A 244 8.07 -31.24 21.58
N GLU A 245 8.04 -30.76 22.83
CA GLU A 245 8.86 -31.27 23.93
C GLU A 245 8.05 -31.55 25.21
N GLY A 246 6.74 -31.26 25.22
CA GLY A 246 5.93 -31.36 26.44
C GLY A 246 6.36 -30.34 27.50
N GLU A 247 6.28 -30.71 28.76
CA GLU A 247 6.63 -29.84 29.93
C GLU A 247 8.11 -29.92 30.34
N LYS A 248 8.99 -30.46 29.47
CA LYS A 248 10.42 -30.67 29.80
C LYS A 248 11.11 -29.40 30.33
N TYR A 249 10.79 -28.23 29.77
CA TYR A 249 11.39 -26.97 30.20
C TYR A 249 10.97 -26.63 31.62
N ARG A 250 9.68 -26.69 31.96
CA ARG A 250 9.19 -26.46 33.32
C ARG A 250 9.77 -27.47 34.32
N ASP A 251 9.85 -28.73 33.94
CA ASP A 251 10.40 -29.78 34.78
C ASP A 251 11.91 -29.58 35.04
N SER A 252 12.63 -29.08 34.06
CA SER A 252 14.05 -28.71 34.25
C SER A 252 14.23 -27.57 35.24
N LEU A 253 13.35 -26.55 35.22
CA LEU A 253 13.37 -25.47 36.21
C LEU A 253 13.06 -25.96 37.62
N LYS A 254 12.08 -26.86 37.79
CA LYS A 254 11.78 -27.52 39.08
C LYS A 254 12.96 -28.37 39.57
N ALA A 255 13.62 -29.10 38.67
CA ALA A 255 14.81 -29.88 38.99
C ALA A 255 15.97 -28.98 39.41
N LEU A 256 16.15 -27.82 38.76
CA LEU A 256 17.15 -26.83 39.11
C LEU A 256 16.89 -26.27 40.53
N ALA A 257 15.65 -25.89 40.83
CA ALA A 257 15.30 -25.40 42.17
C ALA A 257 15.62 -26.42 43.26
N ARG A 258 15.32 -27.72 43.05
CA ARG A 258 15.70 -28.81 43.96
C ARG A 258 17.22 -28.95 44.10
N SER A 259 17.96 -28.92 42.99
CA SER A 259 19.43 -29.05 43.01
C SER A 259 20.12 -27.91 43.76
N LYS A 260 19.49 -26.73 43.78
CA LYS A 260 19.97 -25.53 44.50
C LYS A 260 19.46 -25.47 45.92
N GLY A 261 18.61 -26.41 46.38
CA GLY A 261 18.07 -26.46 47.77
C GLY A 261 17.06 -25.36 48.09
N VAL A 262 16.39 -24.80 47.03
CA VAL A 262 15.43 -23.68 47.19
C VAL A 262 14.02 -24.05 46.72
N GLU A 263 13.70 -25.33 46.60
CA GLU A 263 12.42 -25.82 46.12
C GLU A 263 11.21 -25.29 46.89
N HIS A 264 11.37 -25.02 48.18
CA HIS A 264 10.32 -24.45 49.03
C HIS A 264 10.16 -22.93 48.88
N ASN A 265 11.12 -22.29 48.24
CA ASN A 265 11.14 -20.85 48.00
C ASN A 265 10.86 -20.49 46.53
N VAL A 266 10.59 -21.50 45.68
CA VAL A 266 10.23 -21.30 44.25
C VAL A 266 8.87 -21.93 43.99
N ALA A 267 7.87 -21.10 43.66
CA ALA A 267 6.52 -21.54 43.36
C ALA A 267 6.23 -21.44 41.88
N PHE A 268 5.74 -22.50 41.27
CA PHE A 268 5.32 -22.54 39.88
C PHE A 268 3.79 -22.56 39.81
N ILE A 269 3.20 -21.54 39.16
CA ILE A 269 1.75 -21.46 38.90
C ILE A 269 1.54 -21.70 37.40
N ASP A 270 1.08 -22.91 37.06
CA ASP A 270 0.85 -23.35 35.68
C ASP A 270 -0.55 -22.95 35.25
N ALA A 271 -0.73 -21.69 34.91
CA ALA A 271 -2.00 -21.17 34.44
C ALA A 271 -1.78 -20.03 33.45
N PHE A 272 -2.65 -19.94 32.46
CA PHE A 272 -2.88 -18.72 31.71
C PHE A 272 -4.01 -17.98 32.44
N VAL A 273 -3.66 -16.98 33.24
CA VAL A 273 -4.61 -16.25 34.11
C VAL A 273 -5.26 -15.09 33.32
N GLU A 274 -6.48 -14.78 33.68
CA GLU A 274 -7.20 -13.61 33.16
C GLU A 274 -6.50 -12.31 33.62
N GLN A 275 -6.72 -11.24 32.88
CA GLN A 275 -5.95 -9.99 33.04
C GLN A 275 -6.10 -9.37 34.44
N ASP A 276 -7.30 -9.36 35.01
CA ASP A 276 -7.53 -8.82 36.35
C ASP A 276 -6.79 -9.61 37.39
N ASP A 277 -6.81 -10.95 37.34
CA ASP A 277 -6.05 -11.82 38.24
C ASP A 277 -4.55 -11.61 38.06
N LEU A 278 -4.06 -11.47 36.82
CA LEU A 278 -2.66 -11.17 36.54
C LEU A 278 -2.21 -9.87 37.21
N ILE A 279 -3.04 -8.84 37.15
CA ILE A 279 -2.75 -7.55 37.75
C ILE A 279 -2.70 -7.69 39.28
N ASP A 280 -3.62 -8.47 39.87
CA ASP A 280 -3.62 -8.72 41.33
C ASP A 280 -2.37 -9.52 41.75
N TYR A 281 -1.90 -10.49 40.96
CA TYR A 281 -0.60 -11.16 41.21
C TYR A 281 0.56 -10.15 41.16
N LEU A 282 0.57 -9.24 40.19
CA LEU A 282 1.57 -8.17 40.14
C LEU A 282 1.47 -7.26 41.36
N GLN A 283 0.26 -6.80 41.74
CA GLN A 283 0.08 -5.93 42.90
C GLN A 283 0.49 -6.62 44.21
N ALA A 284 0.30 -7.94 44.34
CA ALA A 284 0.74 -8.72 45.51
C ALA A 284 2.26 -8.95 45.58
N SER A 285 3.00 -8.75 44.48
CA SER A 285 4.45 -8.93 44.46
C SER A 285 5.21 -7.71 45.04
N ASP A 286 6.32 -7.94 45.68
CA ASP A 286 7.24 -6.90 46.18
C ASP A 286 8.21 -6.46 45.07
N LEU A 287 8.68 -7.42 44.28
CA LEU A 287 9.61 -7.22 43.17
C LEU A 287 9.08 -7.93 41.89
N TYR A 288 9.36 -7.34 40.77
CA TYR A 288 9.20 -8.00 39.48
C TYR A 288 10.55 -8.20 38.81
N VAL A 289 10.84 -9.43 38.35
CA VAL A 289 12.10 -9.75 37.67
C VAL A 289 11.83 -10.23 36.27
N THR A 290 12.51 -9.62 35.27
CA THR A 290 12.44 -10.03 33.85
C THR A 290 13.86 -10.28 33.33
N PRO A 291 14.39 -11.50 33.47
CA PRO A 291 15.77 -11.84 33.19
C PRO A 291 15.95 -12.35 31.74
N TYR A 292 15.25 -11.74 30.79
CA TYR A 292 15.18 -12.18 29.40
C TYR A 292 16.57 -12.23 28.74
N LEU A 293 16.80 -13.24 27.90
CA LEU A 293 18.10 -13.51 27.28
C LEU A 293 18.27 -12.91 25.88
N ASN A 294 17.18 -12.43 25.24
CA ASN A 294 17.26 -11.82 23.93
C ASN A 294 17.54 -10.31 24.01
N PRO A 295 18.76 -9.83 23.70
CA PRO A 295 19.08 -8.41 23.81
C PRO A 295 18.30 -7.54 22.81
N ALA A 296 17.85 -8.12 21.69
CA ALA A 296 17.14 -7.40 20.63
C ALA A 296 15.62 -7.29 20.85
N GLN A 297 15.09 -7.68 22.03
CA GLN A 297 13.65 -7.61 22.28
C GLN A 297 13.18 -6.17 22.39
N ILE A 298 12.44 -5.71 21.37
CA ILE A 298 11.98 -4.32 21.22
C ILE A 298 10.75 -4.02 22.08
N THR A 299 9.92 -5.02 22.38
CA THR A 299 8.68 -4.83 23.16
C THR A 299 8.49 -5.96 24.14
N SER A 300 8.07 -5.62 25.38
CA SER A 300 7.69 -6.57 26.42
C SER A 300 6.45 -6.06 27.16
N GLY A 301 5.30 -6.66 26.89
CA GLY A 301 4.05 -6.35 27.58
C GLY A 301 4.12 -6.64 29.08
N THR A 302 4.83 -7.74 29.47
CA THR A 302 4.98 -8.12 30.89
C THR A 302 5.77 -7.09 31.69
N LEU A 303 6.84 -6.53 31.08
CA LEU A 303 7.60 -5.45 31.69
C LEU A 303 6.76 -4.16 31.78
N SER A 304 6.05 -3.82 30.72
CA SER A 304 5.17 -2.65 30.69
C SER A 304 4.13 -2.72 31.80
N TYR A 305 3.48 -3.87 31.99
CA TYR A 305 2.48 -4.05 33.05
C TYR A 305 3.07 -3.89 34.45
N ALA A 306 4.26 -4.47 34.68
CA ALA A 306 4.94 -4.32 35.96
C ALA A 306 5.26 -2.86 36.30
N VAL A 307 5.76 -2.10 35.31
CA VAL A 307 5.99 -0.64 35.40
C VAL A 307 4.65 0.10 35.60
N GLY A 308 3.60 -0.29 34.86
CA GLY A 308 2.28 0.32 34.93
C GLY A 308 1.63 0.25 36.32
N VAL A 309 1.79 -0.85 37.04
CA VAL A 309 1.27 -1.01 38.40
C VAL A 309 2.27 -0.62 39.49
N GLY A 310 3.44 -0.08 39.10
CA GLY A 310 4.43 0.45 40.06
C GLY A 310 5.21 -0.62 40.81
N LYS A 311 5.70 -1.65 40.11
CA LYS A 311 6.60 -2.61 40.74
C LYS A 311 8.04 -2.14 40.72
N ALA A 312 8.81 -2.43 41.77
CA ALA A 312 10.25 -2.34 41.70
C ALA A 312 10.77 -3.43 40.76
N VAL A 313 11.33 -3.03 39.63
CA VAL A 313 11.71 -3.93 38.54
C VAL A 313 13.21 -4.17 38.51
N ILE A 314 13.61 -5.45 38.38
CA ILE A 314 14.97 -5.88 38.03
C ILE A 314 14.91 -6.52 36.64
N SER A 315 15.77 -6.13 35.72
CA SER A 315 15.75 -6.61 34.33
C SER A 315 17.14 -6.78 33.77
N THR A 316 17.30 -7.70 32.80
CA THR A 316 18.44 -7.69 31.90
C THR A 316 18.30 -6.53 30.87
N PRO A 317 19.42 -6.03 30.29
CA PRO A 317 19.42 -4.81 29.50
C PRO A 317 19.03 -5.07 28.02
N TYR A 318 17.90 -5.75 27.77
CA TYR A 318 17.35 -5.81 26.42
C TYR A 318 16.73 -4.45 26.01
N VAL A 319 16.57 -4.24 24.72
CA VAL A 319 16.20 -2.92 24.14
C VAL A 319 15.05 -2.24 24.89
N HIS A 320 13.91 -2.91 25.04
CA HIS A 320 12.77 -2.30 25.74
C HIS A 320 13.05 -1.98 27.21
N ALA A 321 13.78 -2.86 27.90
CA ALA A 321 14.12 -2.64 29.31
C ALA A 321 15.06 -1.44 29.47
N THR A 322 16.03 -1.26 28.60
CA THR A 322 16.95 -0.11 28.67
C THR A 322 16.23 1.21 28.46
N GLU A 323 15.15 1.25 27.64
CA GLU A 323 14.38 2.47 27.41
C GLU A 323 13.36 2.75 28.51
N ILE A 324 12.57 1.73 28.94
CA ILE A 324 11.47 1.95 29.88
C ILE A 324 11.97 2.13 31.33
N LEU A 325 13.11 1.48 31.68
CA LEU A 325 13.73 1.53 32.98
C LEU A 325 14.84 2.59 33.11
N ALA A 326 15.08 3.37 32.03
CA ALA A 326 16.03 4.48 32.06
C ALA A 326 15.73 5.46 33.20
N ASP A 327 16.70 6.30 33.55
CA ASP A 327 16.56 7.39 34.54
C ASP A 327 16.11 6.93 35.91
N GLY A 328 16.43 5.68 36.28
CA GLY A 328 16.16 5.12 37.59
C GLY A 328 14.73 4.68 37.83
N HIS A 329 14.04 4.22 36.79
CA HIS A 329 12.72 3.58 36.87
C HIS A 329 12.79 2.07 37.12
N GLY A 330 14.02 1.48 37.17
CA GLY A 330 14.28 0.09 37.48
C GLY A 330 15.77 -0.17 37.67
N VAL A 331 16.12 -1.44 37.93
CA VAL A 331 17.51 -1.91 38.07
C VAL A 331 17.86 -2.78 36.86
N LEU A 332 18.95 -2.46 36.17
CA LEU A 332 19.48 -3.30 35.07
C LEU A 332 20.68 -4.12 35.60
N VAL A 333 20.69 -5.40 35.22
CA VAL A 333 21.74 -6.37 35.56
C VAL A 333 22.18 -7.09 34.29
N ASP A 334 23.43 -7.56 34.23
CA ASP A 334 23.94 -8.21 33.04
C ASP A 334 23.23 -9.53 32.70
N PHE A 335 23.25 -9.92 31.44
CA PHE A 335 22.66 -11.17 30.98
C PHE A 335 23.33 -12.37 31.65
N ARG A 336 22.51 -13.31 32.18
CA ARG A 336 22.96 -14.55 32.81
C ARG A 336 23.82 -14.34 34.05
N ASP A 337 23.74 -13.20 34.70
CA ASP A 337 24.46 -12.89 35.94
C ASP A 337 23.55 -13.12 37.17
N SER A 338 23.57 -14.35 37.69
CA SER A 338 22.79 -14.72 38.86
C SER A 338 23.27 -14.01 40.12
N ALA A 339 24.56 -13.67 40.22
CA ALA A 339 25.12 -12.95 41.39
C ALA A 339 24.63 -11.49 41.42
N ALA A 340 24.63 -10.79 40.25
CA ALA A 340 24.07 -9.45 40.15
C ALA A 340 22.57 -9.43 40.43
N ILE A 341 21.81 -10.44 39.98
CA ILE A 341 20.38 -10.59 40.29
C ILE A 341 20.20 -10.80 41.80
N ALA A 342 20.96 -11.69 42.42
CA ALA A 342 20.90 -11.91 43.89
C ALA A 342 21.20 -10.65 44.68
N GLN A 343 22.22 -9.89 44.26
CA GLN A 343 22.58 -8.63 44.92
C GLN A 343 21.45 -7.61 44.77
N ALA A 344 20.90 -7.42 43.54
CA ALA A 344 19.82 -6.47 43.32
C ALA A 344 18.55 -6.82 44.13
N ILE A 345 18.18 -8.10 44.20
CA ILE A 345 17.06 -8.57 45.01
C ILE A 345 17.32 -8.28 46.48
N ASN A 346 18.51 -8.66 47.01
CA ASN A 346 18.89 -8.44 48.43
C ASN A 346 18.87 -6.95 48.80
N ASP A 347 19.39 -6.09 47.91
CA ASP A 347 19.41 -4.63 48.12
C ASP A 347 17.99 -4.04 48.20
N LEU A 348 17.08 -4.52 47.39
CA LEU A 348 15.70 -4.03 47.38
C LEU A 348 14.83 -4.65 48.46
N LEU A 349 15.00 -5.92 48.80
CA LEU A 349 14.29 -6.55 49.89
C LEU A 349 14.82 -6.11 51.27
N GLY A 350 16.10 -5.75 51.37
CA GLY A 350 16.73 -5.25 52.59
C GLY A 350 16.51 -3.76 52.85
N ASN A 351 15.93 -3.00 51.88
CA ASN A 351 15.73 -1.56 52.05
C ASN A 351 14.37 -1.14 51.45
N ASP A 352 13.35 -1.13 52.28
CA ASP A 352 11.96 -0.82 51.89
C ASP A 352 11.83 0.60 51.35
N ASP A 353 12.53 1.59 51.89
CA ASP A 353 12.48 2.97 51.39
C ASP A 353 12.98 3.06 49.97
N ARG A 354 14.08 2.37 49.65
CA ARG A 354 14.63 2.30 48.29
C ARG A 354 13.66 1.60 47.34
N ARG A 355 13.10 0.46 47.78
CA ARG A 355 12.12 -0.31 46.97
C ARG A 355 10.88 0.51 46.67
N ILE A 356 10.28 1.16 47.69
CA ILE A 356 9.07 1.99 47.54
C ILE A 356 9.34 3.18 46.64
N LYS A 357 10.48 3.88 46.78
CA LYS A 357 10.86 4.97 45.88
C LYS A 357 11.01 4.51 44.43
N LEU A 358 11.61 3.33 44.21
CA LEU A 358 11.74 2.76 42.87
C LEU A 358 10.37 2.40 42.30
N SER A 359 9.50 1.80 43.10
CA SER A 359 8.12 1.48 42.74
C SER A 359 7.31 2.72 42.37
N GLN A 360 7.46 3.81 43.14
CA GLN A 360 6.77 5.07 42.82
C GLN A 360 7.22 5.67 41.50
N ARG A 361 8.54 5.69 41.24
CA ARG A 361 9.07 6.16 39.92
C ARG A 361 8.55 5.31 38.78
N ALA A 362 8.53 3.99 38.91
CA ALA A 362 7.96 3.10 37.91
C ALA A 362 6.48 3.41 37.67
N TYR A 363 5.71 3.62 38.75
CA TYR A 363 4.30 4.00 38.67
C TYR A 363 4.09 5.32 37.92
N ASP A 364 4.85 6.37 38.26
CA ASP A 364 4.76 7.68 37.62
C ASP A 364 5.06 7.57 36.11
N ARG A 365 6.07 6.76 35.71
CA ARG A 365 6.36 6.42 34.34
C ARG A 365 5.17 5.74 33.66
N GLY A 366 4.56 4.76 34.34
CA GLY A 366 3.40 4.02 33.88
C GLY A 366 2.18 4.89 33.59
N ARG A 367 2.00 6.01 34.33
CA ARG A 367 0.87 6.94 34.10
C ARG A 367 0.90 7.59 32.72
N THR A 368 2.08 7.69 32.09
CA THR A 368 2.20 8.19 30.73
C THR A 368 1.86 7.17 29.64
N MET A 369 1.67 5.91 30.04
CA MET A 369 1.53 4.73 29.19
C MET A 369 0.18 4.01 29.38
N THR A 370 -0.77 4.57 30.15
CA THR A 370 -2.08 3.93 30.33
C THR A 370 -2.78 3.72 29.00
N TRP A 371 -3.59 2.66 28.90
CA TRP A 371 -4.34 2.35 27.67
C TRP A 371 -5.18 3.54 27.16
N SER A 372 -5.75 4.35 28.07
CA SER A 372 -6.46 5.56 27.71
C SER A 372 -5.56 6.59 27.01
N ARG A 373 -4.30 6.75 27.49
CA ARG A 373 -3.31 7.64 26.86
C ARG A 373 -2.83 7.11 25.51
N VAL A 374 -2.66 5.81 25.39
CA VAL A 374 -2.31 5.15 24.12
C VAL A 374 -3.41 5.36 23.11
N ALA A 375 -4.68 5.13 23.47
CA ALA A 375 -5.83 5.37 22.61
C ALA A 375 -5.92 6.85 22.17
N GLU A 376 -5.73 7.80 23.08
CA GLU A 376 -5.73 9.23 22.80
C GLU A 376 -4.66 9.61 21.77
N ARG A 377 -3.42 9.15 21.97
CA ARG A 377 -2.32 9.44 21.05
C ARG A 377 -2.50 8.80 19.70
N ALA A 378 -2.95 7.55 19.64
CA ALA A 378 -3.18 6.86 18.38
C ALA A 378 -4.33 7.48 17.60
N MET A 379 -5.44 7.86 18.27
CA MET A 379 -6.54 8.57 17.61
C MET A 379 -6.12 9.94 17.08
N GLY A 380 -5.29 10.69 17.80
CA GLY A 380 -4.72 11.95 17.29
C GLY A 380 -3.94 11.77 15.99
N GLU A 381 -3.16 10.68 15.86
CA GLU A 381 -2.48 10.36 14.60
C GLU A 381 -3.47 9.93 13.50
N ILE A 382 -4.52 9.16 13.85
CA ILE A 382 -5.58 8.75 12.91
C ILE A 382 -6.35 9.97 12.41
N GLU A 383 -6.75 10.87 13.28
CA GLU A 383 -7.43 12.12 12.91
C GLU A 383 -6.54 12.97 12.00
N GLN A 384 -5.26 13.06 12.29
CA GLN A 384 -4.31 13.80 11.45
C GLN A 384 -4.20 13.22 10.04
N ILE A 385 -4.09 11.89 9.89
CA ILE A 385 -3.98 11.26 8.55
C ILE A 385 -5.30 11.31 7.79
N VAL A 386 -6.44 11.29 8.46
CA VAL A 386 -7.77 11.45 7.85
C VAL A 386 -7.99 12.91 7.44
N ALA A 387 -7.62 13.87 8.28
CA ALA A 387 -7.75 15.31 7.99
C ALA A 387 -6.82 15.80 6.87
N THR A 388 -5.68 15.11 6.64
CA THR A 388 -4.76 15.43 5.53
C THR A 388 -5.28 15.00 4.16
N LYS A 389 -6.43 14.31 4.10
CA LYS A 389 -7.14 14.08 2.83
C LYS A 389 -7.52 15.45 2.24
N PRO A 390 -7.08 15.82 1.03
CA PRO A 390 -7.42 17.13 0.46
C PRO A 390 -8.93 17.28 0.33
N ALA A 391 -9.41 18.53 0.47
CA ALA A 391 -10.84 18.86 0.37
C ALA A 391 -11.42 18.34 -0.95
N ARG A 392 -12.62 17.76 -0.90
CA ARG A 392 -13.31 17.18 -2.06
C ARG A 392 -13.36 18.17 -3.22
N ILE A 393 -12.72 17.86 -4.34
CA ILE A 393 -12.74 18.71 -5.55
C ILE A 393 -14.13 18.62 -6.19
N ALA A 394 -14.64 19.74 -6.74
CA ALA A 394 -15.99 19.85 -7.32
C ALA A 394 -16.25 18.83 -8.45
N ALA A 395 -17.50 18.39 -8.62
CA ALA A 395 -17.87 17.33 -9.55
C ALA A 395 -17.42 17.57 -11.01
N PRO A 396 -17.05 16.52 -11.78
CA PRO A 396 -16.51 16.63 -13.15
C PRO A 396 -17.41 17.37 -14.16
N SER A 397 -18.73 17.38 -13.94
CA SER A 397 -19.72 18.00 -14.83
C SER A 397 -19.57 19.52 -15.01
N THR A 398 -18.83 20.19 -14.12
CA THR A 398 -18.59 21.65 -14.17
C THR A 398 -17.14 22.00 -14.52
N MET A 399 -16.29 21.00 -14.75
CA MET A 399 -14.86 21.19 -14.96
C MET A 399 -14.57 21.67 -16.38
N LYS A 400 -13.85 22.79 -16.50
CA LYS A 400 -13.34 23.27 -17.79
C LYS A 400 -12.04 22.51 -18.09
N PRO A 401 -11.93 21.83 -19.26
CA PRO A 401 -10.69 21.20 -19.69
C PRO A 401 -9.55 22.21 -19.77
N LEU A 402 -8.33 21.77 -19.48
CA LEU A 402 -7.13 22.58 -19.71
C LEU A 402 -6.94 22.80 -21.20
N ASP A 403 -6.58 24.03 -21.59
CA ASP A 403 -6.09 24.27 -22.94
C ASP A 403 -4.76 23.52 -23.12
N PRO A 404 -4.51 22.82 -24.23
CA PRO A 404 -3.25 22.12 -24.45
C PRO A 404 -2.05 23.08 -24.41
N ASP A 405 -1.02 22.70 -23.65
CA ASP A 405 0.21 23.47 -23.44
C ASP A 405 1.43 22.56 -23.66
N ILE A 406 2.29 22.91 -24.61
CA ILE A 406 3.47 22.11 -24.96
C ILE A 406 4.74 22.50 -24.21
N SER A 407 4.68 23.41 -23.25
CA SER A 407 5.88 23.88 -22.53
C SER A 407 6.66 22.73 -21.86
N ALA A 408 5.96 21.75 -21.27
CA ALA A 408 6.59 20.56 -20.74
C ALA A 408 7.14 19.63 -21.83
N VAL A 409 6.46 19.53 -22.98
CA VAL A 409 6.93 18.76 -24.14
C VAL A 409 8.21 19.37 -24.70
N GLU A 410 8.26 20.69 -24.84
CA GLU A 410 9.48 21.41 -25.27
C GLU A 410 10.63 21.23 -24.31
N ARG A 411 10.37 21.31 -22.98
CA ARG A 411 11.37 21.07 -21.95
C ARG A 411 11.97 19.66 -22.02
N MET A 412 11.17 18.66 -22.38
CA MET A 412 11.61 17.27 -22.52
C MET A 412 12.21 16.95 -23.90
N SER A 413 12.23 17.89 -24.83
CA SER A 413 12.66 17.66 -26.21
C SER A 413 13.90 18.44 -26.59
N ASP A 414 14.69 17.86 -27.48
CA ASP A 414 15.82 18.54 -28.13
C ASP A 414 15.79 18.32 -29.67
N SER A 415 16.89 18.61 -30.36
CA SER A 415 16.98 18.43 -31.82
C SER A 415 16.97 16.97 -32.29
N THR A 416 17.03 16.01 -31.39
CA THR A 416 16.98 14.56 -31.68
C THR A 416 15.56 14.02 -31.56
N GLY A 417 14.87 14.42 -30.48
CA GLY A 417 13.53 13.94 -30.14
C GLY A 417 13.16 14.27 -28.71
N MET A 418 12.16 13.59 -28.18
CA MET A 418 11.71 13.70 -26.81
C MET A 418 12.45 12.71 -25.90
N LEU A 419 13.05 13.21 -24.81
CA LEU A 419 13.70 12.42 -23.76
C LEU A 419 12.66 11.66 -22.96
N GLN A 420 12.97 10.41 -22.56
CA GLN A 420 12.01 9.48 -21.97
C GLN A 420 11.62 9.82 -20.53
N HIS A 421 12.58 10.08 -19.66
CA HIS A 421 12.37 10.23 -18.23
C HIS A 421 12.85 11.59 -17.69
N SER A 422 12.32 11.95 -16.52
CA SER A 422 12.76 13.11 -15.76
C SER A 422 12.97 12.77 -14.27
N ILE A 423 13.76 13.61 -13.60
CA ILE A 423 13.79 13.68 -12.13
C ILE A 423 13.01 14.95 -11.77
N TYR A 424 11.84 14.79 -11.15
CA TYR A 424 10.81 15.83 -11.07
C TYR A 424 10.49 16.36 -12.49
N SER A 425 10.72 17.62 -12.76
CA SER A 425 10.51 18.25 -14.07
C SER A 425 11.79 18.41 -14.91
N VAL A 426 12.93 17.91 -14.45
CA VAL A 426 14.22 18.04 -15.14
C VAL A 426 14.50 16.77 -15.94
N PRO A 427 14.69 16.86 -17.30
CA PRO A 427 14.95 15.72 -18.14
C PRO A 427 16.18 14.91 -17.71
N ASP A 428 16.03 13.59 -17.59
CA ASP A 428 17.13 12.69 -17.22
C ASP A 428 17.77 12.06 -18.47
N ARG A 429 18.87 12.64 -18.88
CA ARG A 429 19.62 12.24 -20.09
C ARG A 429 20.19 10.82 -20.05
N ARG A 430 20.25 10.18 -18.88
CA ARG A 430 20.75 8.80 -18.75
C ARG A 430 19.85 7.78 -19.46
N HIS A 431 18.58 8.09 -19.65
CA HIS A 431 17.61 7.19 -20.27
C HIS A 431 17.43 7.41 -21.77
N GLY A 432 17.95 8.51 -22.32
CA GLY A 432 17.87 8.80 -23.74
C GLY A 432 16.45 8.97 -24.27
N TYR A 433 16.17 8.39 -25.44
CA TYR A 433 14.93 8.55 -26.20
C TYR A 433 14.31 7.20 -26.50
N CYS A 434 12.98 7.16 -26.71
CA CYS A 434 12.30 5.99 -27.28
C CYS A 434 11.33 6.36 -28.39
N ILE A 435 11.05 5.40 -29.29
CA ILE A 435 10.12 5.64 -30.38
C ILE A 435 8.68 5.77 -29.87
N ASP A 436 8.33 5.10 -28.79
CA ASP A 436 6.98 5.17 -28.21
C ASP A 436 6.58 6.61 -27.89
N ASP A 437 7.46 7.35 -27.20
CA ASP A 437 7.20 8.75 -26.83
C ASP A 437 7.26 9.68 -28.05
N ASN A 438 8.22 9.48 -28.95
CA ASN A 438 8.34 10.28 -30.14
C ASN A 438 7.16 10.07 -31.12
N ALA A 439 6.60 8.86 -31.18
CA ALA A 439 5.38 8.57 -31.94
C ALA A 439 4.15 9.28 -31.32
N ARG A 440 4.00 9.24 -29.98
CA ARG A 440 2.93 9.99 -29.31
C ARG A 440 3.10 11.49 -29.46
N ALA A 441 4.32 12.01 -29.38
CA ALA A 441 4.61 13.43 -29.59
C ALA A 441 4.27 13.86 -31.03
N LEU A 442 4.54 13.01 -32.02
CA LEU A 442 4.14 13.25 -33.41
C LEU A 442 2.61 13.31 -33.56
N ILE A 443 1.87 12.39 -32.92
CA ILE A 443 0.39 12.41 -32.86
C ILE A 443 -0.10 13.70 -32.21
N LEU A 444 0.53 14.13 -31.11
CA LEU A 444 0.17 15.36 -30.40
C LEU A 444 0.29 16.60 -31.30
N MET A 445 1.35 16.70 -32.10
CA MET A 445 1.53 17.82 -33.03
C MET A 445 0.41 17.88 -34.09
N CYS A 446 -0.19 16.74 -34.44
CA CYS A 446 -1.36 16.68 -35.32
C CYS A 446 -2.67 17.05 -34.58
N ALA A 447 -2.78 16.73 -33.29
CA ALA A 447 -4.00 16.88 -32.51
C ALA A 447 -4.25 18.30 -31.97
N ILE A 448 -3.20 19.06 -31.64
CA ILE A 448 -3.33 20.42 -31.09
C ILE A 448 -3.87 21.38 -32.14
N ASP A 449 -5.02 22.01 -31.90
CA ASP A 449 -5.61 22.98 -32.81
C ASP A 449 -4.90 24.33 -32.78
N LYS A 450 -4.68 24.87 -31.59
CA LYS A 450 -4.14 26.22 -31.40
C LYS A 450 -2.64 26.14 -31.05
N LEU A 451 -1.80 26.04 -32.04
CA LEU A 451 -0.35 26.10 -31.92
C LEU A 451 0.22 26.94 -33.04
N ASP A 452 1.25 27.74 -32.74
CA ASP A 452 1.98 28.48 -33.76
C ASP A 452 2.52 27.54 -34.83
N GLU A 453 2.30 27.87 -36.09
CA GLU A 453 2.61 26.95 -37.21
C GLU A 453 4.13 26.72 -37.36
N THR A 454 4.97 27.70 -37.00
CA THR A 454 6.44 27.54 -37.04
C THR A 454 6.89 26.55 -35.95
N VAL A 455 6.31 26.67 -34.77
CA VAL A 455 6.56 25.76 -33.63
C VAL A 455 6.08 24.36 -34.00
N ARG A 456 4.87 24.22 -34.56
CA ARG A 456 4.31 22.98 -35.03
C ARG A 456 5.20 22.30 -36.07
N ASP A 457 5.58 23.02 -37.11
CA ASP A 457 6.40 22.50 -38.22
C ASP A 457 7.76 22.01 -37.70
N LYS A 458 8.39 22.79 -36.80
CA LYS A 458 9.64 22.41 -36.13
C LYS A 458 9.51 21.07 -35.44
N TRP A 459 8.55 20.95 -34.51
CA TRP A 459 8.46 19.77 -33.65
C TRP A 459 7.90 18.55 -34.40
N THR A 460 6.97 18.76 -35.36
CA THR A 460 6.55 17.69 -36.26
C THR A 460 7.74 17.12 -37.03
N THR A 461 8.62 18.00 -37.54
CA THR A 461 9.83 17.57 -38.26
C THR A 461 10.80 16.79 -37.36
N VAL A 462 11.03 17.25 -36.11
CA VAL A 462 11.93 16.56 -35.16
C VAL A 462 11.43 15.14 -34.87
N TYR A 463 10.15 15.01 -34.50
CA TYR A 463 9.59 13.68 -34.16
C TYR A 463 9.47 12.77 -35.38
N ALA A 464 9.08 13.31 -36.53
CA ALA A 464 9.06 12.57 -37.81
C ALA A 464 10.44 12.05 -38.19
N SER A 465 11.48 12.88 -38.01
CA SER A 465 12.87 12.48 -38.27
C SER A 465 13.33 11.37 -37.34
N PHE A 466 12.93 11.40 -36.06
CA PHE A 466 13.22 10.32 -35.09
C PHE A 466 12.55 9.01 -35.53
N VAL A 467 11.25 9.04 -35.87
CA VAL A 467 10.51 7.85 -36.31
C VAL A 467 11.14 7.27 -37.60
N GLN A 468 11.52 8.13 -38.53
CA GLN A 468 12.20 7.70 -39.78
C GLN A 468 13.54 7.03 -39.47
N TYR A 469 14.36 7.61 -38.58
CA TYR A 469 15.68 7.07 -38.22
C TYR A 469 15.60 5.79 -37.38
N ALA A 470 14.49 5.58 -36.65
CA ALA A 470 14.22 4.35 -35.95
C ALA A 470 13.98 3.14 -36.86
N TRP A 471 13.56 3.37 -38.11
CA TRP A 471 13.33 2.28 -39.08
C TRP A 471 14.66 1.57 -39.43
N ASN A 472 14.71 0.26 -39.18
CA ASN A 472 15.81 -0.62 -39.61
C ASN A 472 15.40 -1.37 -40.88
N PRO A 473 15.87 -0.98 -42.07
CA PRO A 473 15.46 -1.60 -43.32
C PRO A 473 15.93 -3.05 -43.48
N GLU A 474 17.06 -3.42 -42.83
CA GLU A 474 17.58 -4.79 -42.88
C GLU A 474 16.69 -5.75 -42.11
N LYS A 475 16.22 -5.33 -40.91
CA LYS A 475 15.35 -6.12 -40.05
C LYS A 475 13.87 -5.92 -40.38
N ARG A 476 13.53 -4.91 -41.16
CA ARG A 476 12.13 -4.49 -41.47
C ARG A 476 11.32 -4.27 -40.17
N ARG A 477 11.94 -3.59 -39.19
CA ARG A 477 11.36 -3.27 -37.87
C ARG A 477 11.84 -1.89 -37.44
N PHE A 478 11.05 -1.27 -36.58
CA PHE A 478 11.51 -0.09 -35.85
C PHE A 478 12.32 -0.52 -34.64
N ARG A 479 13.40 0.23 -34.36
CA ARG A 479 14.12 0.20 -33.09
C ARG A 479 13.34 1.00 -32.05
N ASN A 480 13.48 0.72 -30.75
CA ASN A 480 12.77 1.46 -29.73
C ASN A 480 13.67 2.47 -29.02
N PHE A 481 14.76 2.01 -28.39
CA PHE A 481 15.56 2.83 -27.48
C PHE A 481 16.82 3.37 -28.14
N MET A 482 17.06 4.68 -27.91
CA MET A 482 18.29 5.37 -28.32
C MET A 482 18.93 6.03 -27.11
N ASN A 483 20.21 5.80 -26.90
CA ASN A 483 21.04 6.46 -25.89
C ASN A 483 21.13 7.97 -26.16
N PHE A 484 21.47 8.76 -25.13
CA PHE A 484 21.65 10.21 -25.30
C PHE A 484 22.77 10.59 -26.27
N ASP A 485 23.78 9.72 -26.45
CA ASP A 485 24.83 9.87 -27.47
C ASP A 485 24.38 9.50 -28.91
N ARG A 486 23.07 9.21 -29.10
CA ARG A 486 22.42 8.86 -30.36
C ARG A 486 22.79 7.47 -30.91
N THR A 487 23.34 6.59 -30.10
CA THR A 487 23.52 5.17 -30.46
C THR A 487 22.22 4.39 -30.14
N TRP A 488 21.84 3.47 -31.03
CA TRP A 488 20.70 2.59 -30.79
C TRP A 488 21.06 1.51 -29.78
N CYS A 489 20.12 1.18 -28.88
CA CYS A 489 20.30 0.13 -27.87
C CYS A 489 20.05 -1.27 -28.46
N GLU A 490 19.23 -1.35 -29.53
CA GLU A 490 18.84 -2.61 -30.16
C GLU A 490 18.63 -2.43 -31.68
N ASP A 491 18.66 -3.54 -32.41
CA ASP A 491 18.32 -3.58 -33.84
C ASP A 491 16.82 -3.69 -34.13
N VAL A 492 16.06 -4.24 -33.18
CA VAL A 492 14.61 -4.50 -33.29
C VAL A 492 13.96 -4.13 -31.97
N GLY A 493 13.04 -3.17 -31.99
CA GLY A 493 12.23 -2.77 -30.86
C GLY A 493 11.09 -3.75 -30.55
N SER A 494 10.35 -3.50 -29.47
CA SER A 494 9.18 -4.28 -29.07
C SER A 494 8.10 -4.29 -30.15
N GLU A 495 7.18 -5.25 -30.09
CA GLU A 495 6.02 -5.25 -30.98
C GLU A 495 5.16 -4.00 -30.80
N ASP A 496 4.98 -3.56 -29.56
CA ASP A 496 4.20 -2.37 -29.22
C ASP A 496 4.81 -1.10 -29.79
N SER A 497 6.13 -0.94 -29.73
CA SER A 497 6.83 0.20 -30.36
C SER A 497 6.64 0.22 -31.87
N ASN A 498 6.65 -0.94 -32.52
CA ASN A 498 6.39 -1.09 -33.95
C ASN A 498 4.93 -0.75 -34.30
N GLY A 499 3.97 -1.25 -33.55
CA GLY A 499 2.55 -0.91 -33.70
C GLY A 499 2.28 0.59 -33.52
N ARG A 500 2.89 1.20 -32.50
CA ARG A 500 2.73 2.62 -32.17
C ARG A 500 3.35 3.54 -33.24
N ALA A 501 4.45 3.12 -33.83
CA ALA A 501 5.01 3.83 -34.99
C ALA A 501 4.03 3.85 -36.19
N LEU A 502 3.39 2.70 -36.48
CA LEU A 502 2.36 2.65 -37.52
C LEU A 502 1.15 3.53 -37.21
N TRP A 503 0.74 3.58 -35.92
CA TRP A 503 -0.32 4.49 -35.46
C TRP A 503 0.04 5.95 -35.74
N ALA A 504 1.23 6.39 -35.35
CA ALA A 504 1.69 7.76 -35.59
C ALA A 504 1.77 8.11 -37.07
N LEU A 505 2.26 7.20 -37.88
CA LEU A 505 2.33 7.41 -39.35
C LEU A 505 0.94 7.57 -39.98
N GLY A 506 -0.03 6.70 -39.63
CA GLY A 506 -1.40 6.79 -40.10
C GLY A 506 -2.09 8.11 -39.72
N VAL A 507 -1.98 8.50 -38.44
CA VAL A 507 -2.54 9.77 -37.95
C VAL A 507 -1.86 10.97 -38.61
N THR A 508 -0.54 10.94 -38.78
CA THR A 508 0.19 12.02 -39.46
C THR A 508 -0.21 12.16 -40.96
N ALA A 509 -0.42 11.03 -41.63
CA ALA A 509 -0.90 11.03 -43.01
C ALA A 509 -2.29 11.67 -43.16
N ARG A 510 -3.17 11.50 -42.14
CA ARG A 510 -4.51 12.08 -42.14
C ARG A 510 -4.52 13.55 -41.68
N ASP A 511 -3.87 13.84 -40.54
CA ASP A 511 -4.14 15.04 -39.73
C ASP A 511 -3.04 16.08 -39.73
N ALA A 512 -1.82 15.77 -40.22
CA ALA A 512 -0.76 16.77 -40.25
C ALA A 512 -1.16 18.00 -41.05
N ARG A 513 -0.93 19.20 -40.51
CA ARG A 513 -1.30 20.47 -41.19
C ARG A 513 -0.53 20.63 -42.51
N SER A 514 0.79 20.35 -42.46
CA SER A 514 1.65 20.46 -43.64
C SER A 514 1.46 19.27 -44.60
N ARG A 515 1.23 19.56 -45.86
CA ARG A 515 1.18 18.54 -46.91
C ARG A 515 2.46 17.71 -46.98
N LYS A 516 3.62 18.34 -46.78
CA LYS A 516 4.93 17.64 -46.79
C LYS A 516 4.98 16.51 -45.75
N HIS A 517 4.45 16.76 -44.55
CA HIS A 517 4.41 15.75 -43.52
C HIS A 517 3.38 14.65 -43.82
N ARG A 518 2.24 14.97 -44.42
CA ARG A 518 1.27 13.96 -44.88
C ARG A 518 1.84 13.05 -45.95
N ASP A 519 2.48 13.64 -46.98
CA ASP A 519 3.10 12.87 -48.07
C ASP A 519 4.25 11.99 -47.55
N TRP A 520 5.09 12.51 -46.64
CA TRP A 520 6.13 11.73 -45.94
C TRP A 520 5.54 10.57 -45.13
N ALA A 521 4.52 10.81 -44.32
CA ALA A 521 3.91 9.80 -43.49
C ALA A 521 3.25 8.69 -44.31
N THR A 522 2.59 9.05 -45.43
CA THR A 522 2.02 8.08 -46.36
C THR A 522 3.13 7.18 -46.94
N MET A 523 4.21 7.77 -47.45
CA MET A 523 5.36 7.02 -47.99
C MET A 523 5.95 6.07 -46.92
N MET A 524 6.15 6.56 -45.70
CA MET A 524 6.68 5.74 -44.60
C MET A 524 5.72 4.61 -44.21
N PHE A 525 4.41 4.89 -44.17
CA PHE A 525 3.41 3.86 -43.89
C PHE A 525 3.41 2.78 -44.97
N ASP A 526 3.44 3.15 -46.25
CA ASP A 526 3.54 2.21 -47.38
C ASP A 526 4.76 1.29 -47.26
N MET A 527 5.89 1.85 -46.87
CA MET A 527 7.15 1.12 -46.73
C MET A 527 7.14 0.15 -45.53
N THR A 528 6.43 0.51 -44.45
CA THR A 528 6.58 -0.18 -43.14
C THR A 528 5.35 -1.01 -42.75
N ALA A 529 4.14 -0.73 -43.26
CA ALA A 529 2.89 -1.32 -42.80
C ALA A 529 2.82 -2.85 -42.91
N SER A 530 3.61 -3.47 -43.81
CA SER A 530 3.66 -4.92 -43.92
C SER A 530 4.19 -5.62 -42.65
N LEU A 531 4.95 -4.91 -41.78
CA LEU A 531 5.41 -5.44 -40.50
C LEU A 531 4.25 -5.81 -39.58
N ALA A 532 3.09 -5.14 -39.71
CA ALA A 532 1.90 -5.41 -38.90
C ALA A 532 1.53 -6.89 -38.88
N PHE A 533 1.64 -7.56 -40.03
CA PHE A 533 1.24 -8.97 -40.19
C PHE A 533 2.13 -9.96 -39.41
N GLU A 534 3.20 -9.50 -38.82
CA GLU A 534 4.12 -10.27 -37.98
C GLU A 534 3.97 -9.95 -36.49
N LEU A 535 3.03 -9.06 -36.11
CA LEU A 535 2.73 -8.71 -34.72
C LEU A 535 1.83 -9.76 -34.09
N GLY A 536 2.25 -10.33 -32.94
CA GLY A 536 1.49 -11.30 -32.14
C GLY A 536 0.78 -10.66 -30.93
N SER A 537 1.29 -9.53 -30.43
CA SER A 537 0.70 -8.82 -29.28
C SER A 537 -0.64 -8.17 -29.67
N PRO A 538 -1.76 -8.45 -28.95
CA PRO A 538 -3.03 -7.79 -29.22
C PRO A 538 -2.96 -6.26 -29.13
N ARG A 539 -2.12 -5.72 -28.22
CA ARG A 539 -1.91 -4.26 -28.11
C ARG A 539 -1.20 -3.69 -29.32
N ALA A 540 -0.11 -4.32 -29.75
CA ALA A 540 0.61 -3.92 -30.96
C ALA A 540 -0.30 -3.96 -32.21
N GLN A 541 -1.13 -4.99 -32.33
CA GLN A 541 -2.15 -5.11 -33.37
C GLN A 541 -3.19 -3.98 -33.27
N SER A 542 -3.60 -3.60 -32.05
CA SER A 542 -4.54 -2.49 -31.84
C SER A 542 -3.94 -1.15 -32.28
N PHE A 543 -2.68 -0.87 -31.95
CA PHE A 543 -2.00 0.32 -32.45
C PHE A 543 -1.91 0.32 -33.98
N ALA A 544 -1.60 -0.82 -34.59
CA ALA A 544 -1.59 -0.95 -36.08
C ALA A 544 -2.99 -0.74 -36.66
N MET A 545 -4.07 -1.21 -36.01
CA MET A 545 -5.45 -0.93 -36.44
C MET A 545 -5.79 0.56 -36.39
N LEU A 546 -5.38 1.27 -35.31
CA LEU A 546 -5.58 2.71 -35.18
C LEU A 546 -4.88 3.49 -36.32
N GLY A 547 -3.64 3.10 -36.62
CA GLY A 547 -2.90 3.67 -37.76
C GLY A 547 -3.53 3.37 -39.10
N ALA A 548 -3.95 2.12 -39.33
CA ALA A 548 -4.60 1.70 -40.56
C ALA A 548 -5.97 2.36 -40.77
N ALA A 549 -6.76 2.55 -39.68
CA ALA A 549 -8.02 3.28 -39.76
C ALA A 549 -7.81 4.73 -40.19
N ALA A 550 -6.84 5.42 -39.55
CA ALA A 550 -6.50 6.79 -39.93
C ALA A 550 -5.98 6.89 -41.40
N MET A 551 -5.13 5.93 -41.81
CA MET A 551 -4.62 5.87 -43.17
C MET A 551 -5.76 5.63 -44.20
N LEU A 552 -6.72 4.78 -43.88
CA LEU A 552 -7.86 4.51 -44.78
C LEU A 552 -8.80 5.71 -44.89
N GLU A 553 -8.92 6.52 -43.82
CA GLU A 553 -9.63 7.81 -43.88
C GLU A 553 -8.87 8.82 -44.76
N ALA A 554 -7.55 8.88 -44.70
CA ALA A 554 -6.71 9.72 -45.55
C ALA A 554 -6.70 9.26 -47.02
N SER A 555 -6.71 7.95 -47.24
CA SER A 555 -6.63 7.30 -48.57
C SER A 555 -7.57 6.07 -48.62
N PRO A 556 -8.85 6.25 -49.00
CA PRO A 556 -9.86 5.17 -48.95
C PRO A 556 -9.53 3.93 -49.80
N GLY A 557 -8.62 4.04 -50.76
CA GLY A 557 -8.14 2.94 -51.61
C GLY A 557 -6.91 2.19 -51.08
N HIS A 558 -6.40 2.52 -49.87
CA HIS A 558 -5.14 2.00 -49.38
C HIS A 558 -5.23 0.51 -49.01
N GLN A 559 -4.63 -0.37 -49.80
CA GLN A 559 -4.79 -1.83 -49.70
C GLN A 559 -4.21 -2.43 -48.42
N LEU A 560 -2.99 -2.06 -48.05
CA LEU A 560 -2.36 -2.59 -46.83
C LEU A 560 -3.14 -2.19 -45.54
N ALA A 561 -3.59 -0.94 -45.45
CA ALA A 561 -4.42 -0.49 -44.35
C ALA A 561 -5.73 -1.28 -44.27
N ARG A 562 -6.38 -1.49 -45.40
CA ARG A 562 -7.59 -2.31 -45.49
C ARG A 562 -7.34 -3.75 -45.02
N SER A 563 -6.26 -4.39 -45.51
CA SER A 563 -5.91 -5.77 -45.10
C SER A 563 -5.63 -5.92 -43.60
N ILE A 564 -5.01 -4.91 -42.98
CA ILE A 564 -4.80 -4.88 -41.50
C ILE A 564 -6.16 -4.86 -40.79
N LEU A 565 -7.08 -3.98 -41.24
CA LEU A 565 -8.40 -3.83 -40.61
C LEU A 565 -9.34 -5.03 -40.91
N GLU A 566 -9.15 -5.76 -41.99
CA GLU A 566 -9.91 -6.98 -42.27
C GLU A 566 -9.43 -8.17 -41.44
N ARG A 567 -8.13 -8.23 -41.10
CA ARG A 567 -7.53 -9.36 -40.41
C ARG A 567 -7.66 -9.26 -38.89
N PHE A 568 -7.13 -8.19 -38.28
CA PHE A 568 -6.94 -8.11 -36.83
C PHE A 568 -8.23 -8.08 -35.99
N PRO A 569 -9.35 -7.44 -36.43
CA PRO A 569 -10.59 -7.57 -35.68
C PRO A 569 -11.03 -9.03 -35.50
N ASN A 570 -10.87 -9.86 -36.52
CA ASN A 570 -11.25 -11.28 -36.42
C ASN A 570 -10.34 -12.05 -35.46
N GLU A 571 -9.04 -11.74 -35.42
CA GLU A 571 -8.12 -12.33 -34.46
C GLU A 571 -8.48 -11.89 -33.01
N HIS A 572 -8.79 -10.62 -32.77
CA HIS A 572 -9.23 -10.10 -31.49
C HIS A 572 -10.57 -10.72 -31.02
N LEU A 573 -11.52 -10.89 -31.92
CA LEU A 573 -12.78 -11.57 -31.60
C LEU A 573 -12.54 -13.03 -31.20
N ALA A 574 -11.64 -13.74 -31.87
CA ALA A 574 -11.26 -15.11 -31.51
C ALA A 574 -10.57 -15.17 -30.12
N LEU A 575 -9.70 -14.19 -29.78
CA LEU A 575 -9.12 -14.08 -28.46
C LEU A 575 -10.20 -13.83 -27.39
N LEU A 576 -11.12 -12.91 -27.64
CA LEU A 576 -12.24 -12.62 -26.75
C LEU A 576 -13.08 -13.85 -26.47
N ASP A 577 -13.45 -14.62 -27.51
CA ASP A 577 -14.24 -15.84 -27.38
C ASP A 577 -13.50 -16.94 -26.59
N THR A 578 -12.17 -16.98 -26.69
CA THR A 578 -11.32 -17.94 -25.96
C THR A 578 -11.16 -17.59 -24.49
N ALA A 579 -10.94 -16.30 -24.15
CA ALA A 579 -10.66 -15.86 -22.78
C ALA A 579 -11.94 -15.56 -21.98
N ARG A 580 -13.08 -15.41 -22.63
CA ARG A 580 -14.35 -14.98 -22.02
C ARG A 580 -14.86 -15.93 -20.95
N ARG A 581 -15.36 -15.31 -19.85
CA ARG A 581 -16.13 -15.95 -18.78
C ARG A 581 -17.35 -15.08 -18.43
N PRO A 582 -18.34 -15.59 -17.68
CA PRO A 582 -19.51 -14.79 -17.29
C PRO A 582 -19.20 -13.47 -16.60
N ASP A 583 -18.12 -13.42 -15.83
CA ASP A 583 -17.62 -12.26 -15.07
C ASP A 583 -16.39 -11.58 -15.71
N TRP A 584 -15.89 -12.12 -16.87
CA TRP A 584 -14.67 -11.68 -17.54
C TRP A 584 -14.88 -11.51 -19.04
N VAL A 585 -15.16 -10.29 -19.47
CA VAL A 585 -15.43 -9.97 -20.89
C VAL A 585 -14.22 -9.24 -21.48
N TRP A 586 -13.10 -9.97 -21.61
CA TRP A 586 -11.82 -9.43 -22.00
C TRP A 586 -11.06 -10.35 -22.96
N PHE A 587 -10.16 -9.78 -23.77
CA PHE A 587 -9.39 -10.44 -24.81
C PHE A 587 -8.32 -11.38 -24.29
N GLU A 588 -7.85 -11.17 -23.07
CA GLU A 588 -6.75 -11.88 -22.43
C GLU A 588 -7.20 -12.37 -21.03
N VAL A 589 -6.51 -13.36 -20.50
CA VAL A 589 -6.77 -13.86 -19.14
C VAL A 589 -6.29 -12.87 -18.06
N VAL A 590 -5.55 -11.82 -18.44
CA VAL A 590 -4.97 -10.80 -17.57
C VAL A 590 -5.37 -9.40 -18.03
N LEU A 591 -5.33 -8.44 -17.10
CA LEU A 591 -5.23 -7.03 -17.43
C LEU A 591 -3.75 -6.61 -17.46
N ALA A 592 -3.42 -5.68 -18.35
CA ALA A 592 -2.08 -5.14 -18.46
C ALA A 592 -2.16 -3.61 -18.58
N TYR A 593 -1.27 -2.96 -19.33
CA TYR A 593 -1.31 -1.53 -19.56
C TYR A 593 -2.07 -1.17 -20.84
N ASP A 594 -2.44 0.11 -20.98
CA ASP A 594 -3.07 0.67 -22.18
C ASP A 594 -4.33 -0.12 -22.60
N ASN A 595 -5.10 -0.59 -21.60
CA ASN A 595 -6.16 -1.59 -21.79
C ASN A 595 -7.21 -1.15 -22.81
N CYS A 596 -7.68 0.10 -22.73
CA CYS A 596 -8.75 0.59 -23.58
C CYS A 596 -8.37 0.73 -25.08
N ARG A 597 -7.09 0.53 -25.44
CA ARG A 597 -6.68 0.49 -26.85
C ARG A 597 -7.23 -0.70 -27.61
N LEU A 598 -7.48 -1.83 -26.91
CA LEU A 598 -8.04 -3.01 -27.57
C LEU A 598 -9.48 -2.76 -28.06
N PRO A 599 -10.43 -2.33 -27.20
CA PRO A 599 -11.76 -1.95 -27.68
C PRO A 599 -11.75 -0.74 -28.64
N GLU A 600 -10.87 0.27 -28.44
CA GLU A 600 -10.75 1.39 -29.37
C GLU A 600 -10.39 0.91 -30.77
N GLY A 601 -9.39 0.01 -30.89
CA GLY A 601 -8.96 -0.56 -32.16
C GLY A 601 -10.11 -1.24 -32.90
N LEU A 602 -10.93 -2.04 -32.20
CA LEU A 602 -12.13 -2.68 -32.77
C LEU A 602 -13.18 -1.65 -33.25
N ILE A 603 -13.51 -0.66 -32.41
CA ILE A 603 -14.53 0.34 -32.74
C ILE A 603 -14.10 1.12 -34.00
N ARG A 604 -12.84 1.60 -34.06
CA ARG A 604 -12.35 2.36 -35.21
C ARG A 604 -12.22 1.49 -36.45
N ALA A 605 -11.77 0.24 -36.33
CA ALA A 605 -11.73 -0.69 -37.45
C ALA A 605 -13.14 -0.99 -37.98
N GLY A 606 -14.09 -1.22 -37.09
CA GLY A 606 -15.49 -1.43 -37.46
C GLY A 606 -16.11 -0.22 -38.14
N MET A 607 -15.82 1.00 -37.68
CA MET A 607 -16.26 2.24 -38.34
C MET A 607 -15.67 2.37 -39.76
N ALA A 608 -14.36 2.16 -39.89
CA ALA A 608 -13.65 2.29 -41.18
C ALA A 608 -14.10 1.27 -42.22
N LEU A 609 -14.52 0.08 -41.81
CA LEU A 609 -15.00 -1.01 -42.68
C LEU A 609 -16.53 -1.12 -42.79
N GLY A 610 -17.29 -0.33 -42.00
CA GLY A 610 -18.75 -0.47 -41.91
C GLY A 610 -19.20 -1.79 -41.25
N ARG A 611 -18.35 -2.41 -40.41
CA ARG A 611 -18.63 -3.67 -39.71
C ARG A 611 -19.27 -3.43 -38.33
N ARG A 612 -20.61 -3.47 -38.30
CA ARG A 612 -21.39 -3.24 -37.08
C ARG A 612 -21.11 -4.28 -35.99
N ASP A 613 -20.92 -5.54 -36.34
CA ASP A 613 -20.57 -6.63 -35.46
C ASP A 613 -19.27 -6.35 -34.66
N VAL A 614 -18.26 -5.80 -35.35
CA VAL A 614 -16.98 -5.42 -34.70
C VAL A 614 -17.15 -4.24 -33.75
N ILE A 615 -17.95 -3.23 -34.16
CA ILE A 615 -18.27 -2.08 -33.27
C ILE A 615 -18.97 -2.55 -32.00
N GLU A 616 -20.00 -3.40 -32.13
CA GLU A 616 -20.77 -3.89 -30.97
C GLU A 616 -19.90 -4.66 -29.98
N ARG A 617 -18.98 -5.50 -30.46
CA ARG A 617 -18.03 -6.22 -29.58
C ARG A 617 -17.00 -5.28 -28.95
N GLY A 618 -16.52 -4.27 -29.67
CA GLY A 618 -15.67 -3.22 -29.11
C GLY A 618 -16.38 -2.43 -28.01
N LEU A 619 -17.66 -2.08 -28.19
CA LEU A 619 -18.47 -1.39 -27.18
C LEU A 619 -18.72 -2.26 -25.95
N GLU A 620 -19.02 -3.56 -26.12
CA GLU A 620 -19.21 -4.52 -25.03
C GLU A 620 -17.96 -4.62 -24.14
N THR A 621 -16.79 -4.78 -24.75
CA THR A 621 -15.52 -4.89 -24.02
C THR A 621 -15.12 -3.56 -23.37
N LEU A 622 -15.41 -2.41 -24.01
CA LEU A 622 -15.20 -1.09 -23.43
C LEU A 622 -16.09 -0.87 -22.20
N GLU A 623 -17.36 -1.23 -22.27
CA GLU A 623 -18.28 -1.13 -21.12
C GLU A 623 -17.79 -1.99 -19.95
N TRP A 624 -17.32 -3.20 -20.23
CA TRP A 624 -16.78 -4.09 -19.21
C TRP A 624 -15.53 -3.50 -18.52
N ILE A 625 -14.53 -3.05 -19.27
CA ILE A 625 -13.30 -2.51 -18.67
C ILE A 625 -13.58 -1.22 -17.89
N ILE A 626 -14.46 -0.32 -18.37
CA ILE A 626 -14.87 0.87 -17.64
C ILE A 626 -15.53 0.51 -16.30
N SER A 627 -16.29 -0.59 -16.24
CA SER A 627 -16.85 -1.06 -14.98
C SER A 627 -15.79 -1.46 -13.95
N LYS A 628 -14.61 -1.90 -14.42
CA LYS A 628 -13.44 -2.25 -13.60
C LYS A 628 -12.57 -1.03 -13.25
N GLN A 629 -12.71 0.06 -14.00
CA GLN A 629 -11.98 1.31 -13.80
C GLN A 629 -12.78 2.33 -12.98
N LYS A 630 -13.59 1.86 -12.03
CA LYS A 630 -14.36 2.71 -11.10
C LYS A 630 -14.04 2.33 -9.67
N ASN A 631 -13.82 3.34 -8.85
CA ASN A 631 -13.75 3.17 -7.40
C ASN A 631 -15.17 3.11 -6.79
N PRO A 632 -15.33 2.77 -5.49
CA PRO A 632 -16.63 2.71 -4.84
C PRO A 632 -17.43 4.02 -4.89
N GLU A 633 -16.76 5.17 -5.03
CA GLU A 633 -17.37 6.49 -5.14
C GLU A 633 -17.77 6.83 -6.59
N GLY A 634 -17.58 5.92 -7.53
CA GLY A 634 -17.89 6.08 -8.96
C GLY A 634 -16.90 6.98 -9.71
N ARG A 635 -15.73 7.30 -9.15
CA ARG A 635 -14.66 8.04 -9.81
C ARG A 635 -13.83 7.10 -10.69
N PHE A 636 -13.15 7.66 -11.67
CA PHE A 636 -12.21 6.88 -12.47
C PHE A 636 -11.03 6.42 -11.61
N ARG A 637 -10.71 5.14 -11.74
CA ARG A 637 -9.56 4.45 -11.14
C ARG A 637 -8.87 3.66 -12.25
N ALA A 638 -7.69 4.09 -12.66
CA ALA A 638 -6.89 3.34 -13.61
C ALA A 638 -6.59 1.93 -13.08
N VAL A 639 -6.46 0.95 -13.96
CA VAL A 639 -5.94 -0.38 -13.58
C VAL A 639 -4.51 -0.19 -13.08
N GLY A 640 -4.28 -0.43 -11.80
CA GLY A 640 -2.95 -0.25 -11.20
C GLY A 640 -1.94 -1.24 -11.78
N SER A 641 -0.68 -0.81 -11.96
CA SER A 641 0.38 -1.64 -12.57
C SER A 641 0.67 -2.92 -11.80
N GLU A 642 0.41 -2.94 -10.48
CA GLU A 642 0.50 -4.15 -9.64
C GLU A 642 -0.54 -5.23 -10.01
N SER A 643 -1.53 -4.89 -10.84
CA SER A 643 -2.53 -5.84 -11.37
C SER A 643 -2.02 -6.68 -12.53
N PHE A 644 -0.96 -6.21 -13.19
CA PHE A 644 -0.51 -6.80 -14.47
C PHE A 644 -0.08 -8.25 -14.30
N GLY A 645 -0.47 -9.10 -15.28
CA GLY A 645 -0.15 -10.52 -15.28
C GLY A 645 -0.96 -11.39 -14.30
N ARG A 646 -1.97 -10.83 -13.59
CA ARG A 646 -2.83 -11.57 -12.67
C ARG A 646 -4.04 -12.14 -13.40
N ALA A 647 -4.04 -13.47 -13.61
CA ALA A 647 -5.09 -14.14 -14.38
C ALA A 647 -6.48 -14.07 -13.70
N TYR A 648 -7.48 -13.60 -14.44
CA TYR A 648 -8.89 -13.48 -14.02
C TYR A 648 -9.09 -12.79 -12.66
N ALA A 649 -8.27 -11.80 -12.36
CA ALA A 649 -8.28 -11.13 -11.07
C ALA A 649 -8.80 -9.70 -11.18
N GLU A 650 -9.58 -9.26 -10.17
CA GLU A 650 -9.97 -7.86 -10.05
C GLU A 650 -8.73 -6.97 -9.97
N PRO A 651 -8.75 -5.77 -10.60
CA PRO A 651 -7.61 -4.87 -10.58
C PRO A 651 -7.31 -4.36 -9.18
N LEU A 652 -6.02 -4.18 -8.90
CA LEU A 652 -5.53 -3.49 -7.71
C LEU A 652 -5.62 -1.98 -7.89
N PRO A 653 -5.82 -1.20 -6.82
CA PRO A 653 -6.09 0.24 -6.91
C PRO A 653 -4.86 1.10 -7.28
N PHE A 654 -3.62 0.57 -7.17
CA PHE A 654 -2.39 1.30 -7.40
C PHE A 654 -1.37 0.40 -8.14
N ASP A 655 -0.30 0.89 -8.69
CA ASP A 655 0.09 2.23 -9.10
C ASP A 655 -0.70 2.66 -10.35
N GLN A 656 -1.40 3.81 -10.31
CA GLN A 656 -2.22 4.29 -11.42
C GLN A 656 -1.40 5.21 -12.32
N GLN A 657 -1.44 4.97 -13.62
CA GLN A 657 -0.63 5.70 -14.60
C GLN A 657 -1.49 6.56 -15.54
N PRO A 658 -1.00 7.75 -15.96
CA PRO A 658 -1.69 8.66 -16.88
C PRO A 658 -2.12 8.03 -18.20
N LEU A 659 -1.36 7.08 -18.70
CA LEU A 659 -1.60 6.35 -19.93
C LEU A 659 -2.97 5.65 -19.96
N GLU A 660 -3.39 5.06 -18.83
CA GLU A 660 -4.69 4.38 -18.71
C GLU A 660 -5.88 5.35 -18.85
N ALA A 661 -5.76 6.54 -18.26
CA ALA A 661 -6.78 7.57 -18.36
C ALA A 661 -6.88 8.07 -19.82
N GLN A 662 -5.75 8.31 -20.50
CA GLN A 662 -5.73 8.68 -21.91
C GLN A 662 -6.40 7.62 -22.81
N ALA A 663 -6.01 6.34 -22.63
CA ALA A 663 -6.59 5.26 -23.44
C ALA A 663 -8.11 5.15 -23.25
N THR A 664 -8.60 5.34 -22.02
CA THR A 664 -10.03 5.34 -21.72
C THR A 664 -10.74 6.51 -22.38
N ILE A 665 -10.17 7.72 -22.33
CA ILE A 665 -10.73 8.91 -23.00
C ILE A 665 -10.84 8.69 -24.50
N ASP A 666 -9.77 8.24 -25.15
CA ASP A 666 -9.73 8.04 -26.61
C ASP A 666 -10.72 6.97 -27.06
N ALA A 667 -10.84 5.85 -26.31
CA ALA A 667 -11.82 4.79 -26.58
C ALA A 667 -13.26 5.30 -26.40
N CYS A 668 -13.53 6.10 -25.38
CA CYS A 668 -14.84 6.72 -25.16
C CYS A 668 -15.18 7.73 -26.30
N CYS A 669 -14.18 8.49 -26.78
CA CYS A 669 -14.36 9.36 -27.95
C CYS A 669 -14.74 8.56 -29.20
N ALA A 670 -14.08 7.42 -29.45
CA ALA A 670 -14.41 6.54 -30.57
C ALA A 670 -15.83 5.95 -30.41
N ALA A 671 -16.20 5.51 -29.20
CA ALA A 671 -17.54 4.99 -28.91
C ALA A 671 -18.63 6.05 -29.09
N PHE A 672 -18.38 7.30 -28.66
CA PHE A 672 -19.29 8.43 -28.88
C PHE A 672 -19.45 8.73 -30.38
N GLN A 673 -18.36 8.73 -31.16
CA GLN A 673 -18.41 8.92 -32.61
C GLN A 673 -19.20 7.81 -33.32
N ALA A 674 -19.09 6.56 -32.84
CA ALA A 674 -19.79 5.42 -33.41
C ALA A 674 -21.29 5.38 -33.11
N THR A 675 -21.70 5.88 -31.91
CA THR A 675 -23.07 5.67 -31.40
C THR A 675 -23.87 6.95 -31.17
N GLY A 676 -23.22 8.08 -30.94
CA GLY A 676 -23.87 9.32 -30.51
C GLY A 676 -24.41 9.27 -29.07
N ASP A 677 -24.07 8.23 -28.29
CA ASP A 677 -24.56 8.05 -26.93
C ASP A 677 -23.74 8.91 -25.95
N GLU A 678 -24.40 9.86 -25.29
CA GLU A 678 -23.81 10.83 -24.34
C GLU A 678 -23.11 10.18 -23.14
N ARG A 679 -23.47 8.95 -22.77
CA ARG A 679 -22.80 8.22 -21.68
C ARG A 679 -21.27 8.09 -21.91
N TRP A 680 -20.85 7.93 -23.15
CA TRP A 680 -19.41 7.81 -23.49
C TRP A 680 -18.68 9.13 -23.26
N ARG A 681 -19.34 10.24 -23.49
CA ARG A 681 -18.78 11.54 -23.18
C ARG A 681 -18.66 11.77 -21.67
N GLU A 682 -19.63 11.32 -20.89
CA GLU A 682 -19.58 11.38 -19.42
C GLU A 682 -18.42 10.52 -18.89
N GLU A 683 -18.21 9.32 -19.43
CA GLU A 683 -17.09 8.45 -19.03
C GLU A 683 -15.73 9.05 -19.43
N ALA A 684 -15.62 9.67 -20.61
CA ALA A 684 -14.42 10.40 -21.01
C ALA A 684 -14.11 11.56 -20.03
N MET A 685 -15.12 12.35 -19.67
CA MET A 685 -14.98 13.44 -18.69
C MET A 685 -14.61 12.92 -17.28
N ARG A 686 -15.15 11.76 -16.89
CA ARG A 686 -14.79 11.11 -15.63
C ARG A 686 -13.31 10.70 -15.62
N ALA A 687 -12.81 10.08 -16.68
CA ALA A 687 -11.41 9.71 -16.83
C ALA A 687 -10.50 10.96 -16.87
N TYR A 688 -10.94 12.04 -17.53
CA TYR A 688 -10.20 13.31 -17.54
C TYR A 688 -10.14 13.94 -16.14
N GLY A 689 -11.21 13.81 -15.36
CA GLY A 689 -11.26 14.27 -13.96
C GLY A 689 -10.15 13.68 -13.09
N TRP A 690 -9.67 12.49 -13.40
CA TRP A 690 -8.56 11.86 -12.68
C TRP A 690 -7.28 12.72 -12.70
N TYR A 691 -6.94 13.33 -13.83
CA TYR A 691 -5.82 14.27 -13.92
C TYR A 691 -6.00 15.50 -13.05
N MET A 692 -7.24 15.92 -12.86
CA MET A 692 -7.61 17.13 -12.11
C MET A 692 -7.84 16.86 -10.62
N GLY A 693 -7.54 15.65 -10.13
CA GLY A 693 -7.69 15.27 -8.73
C GLY A 693 -9.00 14.54 -8.40
N HIS A 694 -9.88 14.26 -9.37
CA HIS A 694 -11.04 13.39 -9.16
C HIS A 694 -10.62 11.91 -9.19
N ASN A 695 -9.72 11.55 -8.31
CA ASN A 695 -9.11 10.22 -8.18
C ASN A 695 -9.19 9.73 -6.73
N ASP A 696 -8.59 8.60 -6.43
CA ASP A 696 -8.65 7.95 -5.12
C ASP A 696 -8.05 8.77 -3.96
N LEU A 697 -7.13 9.69 -4.25
CA LEU A 697 -6.43 10.46 -3.23
C LEU A 697 -6.76 11.96 -3.24
N ASP A 698 -7.69 12.41 -4.10
CA ASP A 698 -8.03 13.82 -4.30
C ASP A 698 -6.80 14.71 -4.65
N LEU A 699 -5.79 14.14 -5.37
CA LEU A 699 -4.55 14.81 -5.74
C LEU A 699 -4.50 15.07 -7.24
N PRO A 700 -4.32 16.34 -7.70
CA PRO A 700 -4.16 16.63 -9.12
C PRO A 700 -2.81 16.11 -9.65
N LEU A 701 -2.85 15.43 -10.80
CA LEU A 701 -1.64 15.00 -11.50
C LEU A 701 -1.18 16.02 -12.53
N ALA A 702 -2.11 16.79 -13.11
CA ALA A 702 -1.78 17.86 -14.02
C ALA A 702 -1.10 19.03 -13.29
N THR A 703 0.01 19.54 -13.84
CA THR A 703 0.64 20.78 -13.43
C THR A 703 0.14 21.90 -14.34
N ALA A 704 -0.87 22.67 -13.86
CA ALA A 704 -1.60 23.64 -14.69
C ALA A 704 -0.75 24.83 -15.19
N GLN A 705 0.47 25.00 -14.68
CA GLN A 705 1.32 26.17 -14.97
C GLN A 705 2.25 25.97 -16.16
N ASP A 706 2.53 24.72 -16.55
CA ASP A 706 3.54 24.39 -17.56
C ASP A 706 3.18 23.19 -18.45
N GLY A 707 1.93 22.75 -18.41
CA GLY A 707 1.46 21.62 -19.21
C GLY A 707 2.05 20.25 -18.83
N GLY A 708 2.67 20.15 -17.65
CA GLY A 708 3.27 18.90 -17.15
C GLY A 708 2.25 17.96 -16.51
N CYS A 709 2.66 16.72 -16.33
CA CYS A 709 1.90 15.68 -15.63
C CYS A 709 2.82 14.82 -14.78
N PHE A 710 2.43 14.56 -13.54
CA PHE A 710 3.12 13.60 -12.68
C PHE A 710 2.95 12.16 -13.19
N ASP A 711 3.98 11.30 -12.97
CA ASP A 711 4.07 9.98 -13.57
C ASP A 711 3.06 8.96 -13.04
N GLY A 712 2.42 9.21 -11.93
CA GLY A 712 1.38 8.33 -11.43
C GLY A 712 0.85 8.65 -10.04
N LEU A 713 -0.21 7.94 -9.69
CA LEU A 713 -0.83 7.98 -8.37
C LEU A 713 -0.49 6.69 -7.63
N MET A 714 0.34 6.82 -6.58
CA MET A 714 0.80 5.75 -5.72
C MET A 714 -0.02 5.71 -4.42
N PRO A 715 0.00 4.63 -3.64
CA PRO A 715 -0.70 4.57 -2.35
C PRO A 715 -0.32 5.71 -1.39
N THR A 716 0.91 6.20 -1.49
CA THR A 716 1.48 7.25 -0.62
C THR A 716 1.39 8.66 -1.18
N GLY A 717 0.72 8.85 -2.34
CA GLY A 717 0.62 10.13 -3.02
C GLY A 717 1.12 10.10 -4.45
N LEU A 718 1.59 11.23 -4.96
CA LEU A 718 2.02 11.38 -6.35
C LEU A 718 3.46 10.89 -6.57
N ASN A 719 3.69 10.13 -7.64
CA ASN A 719 5.02 10.02 -8.23
C ASN A 719 5.32 11.35 -8.96
N ARG A 720 6.14 12.19 -8.35
CA ARG A 720 6.35 13.59 -8.80
C ARG A 720 7.30 13.75 -9.98
N ASN A 721 7.80 12.68 -10.56
CA ASN A 721 8.47 12.76 -11.85
C ASN A 721 7.48 13.13 -12.94
N GLN A 722 7.96 13.67 -14.04
CA GLN A 722 7.17 14.12 -15.19
C GLN A 722 7.81 13.58 -16.48
N GLY A 723 7.70 12.27 -16.68
CA GLY A 723 8.21 11.59 -17.87
C GLY A 723 7.41 11.94 -19.13
N ALA A 724 8.00 11.65 -20.27
CA ALA A 724 7.42 11.93 -21.58
C ALA A 724 6.02 11.34 -21.75
N GLU A 725 5.84 10.05 -21.43
CA GLU A 725 4.57 9.35 -21.54
C GLU A 725 3.46 10.06 -20.77
N SER A 726 3.73 10.48 -19.53
CA SER A 726 2.74 11.12 -18.65
C SER A 726 2.34 12.51 -19.17
N ILE A 727 3.31 13.31 -19.59
CA ILE A 727 3.07 14.63 -20.19
C ILE A 727 2.22 14.48 -21.46
N LEU A 728 2.61 13.57 -22.35
CA LEU A 728 1.91 13.33 -23.62
C LEU A 728 0.50 12.80 -23.40
N ALA A 729 0.31 11.90 -22.39
CA ALA A 729 -1.01 11.38 -22.03
C ALA A 729 -1.98 12.50 -21.59
N LEU A 730 -1.53 13.44 -20.76
CA LEU A 730 -2.35 14.60 -20.37
C LEU A 730 -2.68 15.48 -21.56
N GLN A 731 -1.69 15.83 -22.41
CA GLN A 731 -1.86 16.76 -23.51
C GLN A 731 -2.79 16.18 -24.59
N LEU A 732 -2.64 14.90 -24.95
CA LEU A 732 -3.53 14.19 -25.87
C LEU A 732 -4.95 14.08 -25.31
N SER A 733 -5.09 13.81 -23.99
CA SER A 733 -6.39 13.83 -23.31
C SER A 733 -7.07 15.19 -23.39
N SER A 734 -6.32 16.27 -23.15
CA SER A 734 -6.85 17.64 -23.26
C SER A 734 -7.31 17.97 -24.69
N CYS A 735 -6.57 17.53 -25.70
CA CYS A 735 -6.98 17.67 -27.11
C CYS A 735 -8.28 16.89 -27.39
N ALA A 736 -8.39 15.63 -26.94
CA ALA A 736 -9.54 14.76 -27.17
C ALA A 736 -10.82 15.34 -26.53
N ILE A 737 -10.75 15.77 -25.27
CA ILE A 737 -11.88 16.38 -24.54
C ILE A 737 -12.30 17.72 -25.17
N SER A 738 -11.34 18.54 -25.61
CA SER A 738 -11.64 19.79 -26.34
C SER A 738 -12.39 19.52 -27.65
N GLY A 739 -12.02 18.46 -28.35
CA GLY A 739 -12.71 17.99 -29.56
C GLY A 739 -14.17 17.57 -29.32
N LEU A 740 -14.41 16.80 -28.24
CA LEU A 740 -15.78 16.41 -27.83
C LEU A 740 -16.67 17.62 -27.51
N SER A 741 -16.12 18.65 -26.87
CA SER A 741 -16.85 19.85 -26.51
C SER A 741 -17.28 20.68 -27.73
N LYS A 742 -16.46 20.74 -28.79
CA LYS A 742 -16.77 21.45 -30.02
C LYS A 742 -17.86 20.73 -30.87
N ALA A 743 -17.84 19.41 -30.94
CA ALA A 743 -18.80 18.62 -31.67
C ALA A 743 -20.24 18.88 -31.17
N THR A 744 -20.45 19.14 -29.88
CA THR A 744 -21.75 19.46 -29.29
C THR A 744 -22.25 20.86 -29.64
N GLN A 745 -21.37 21.85 -29.75
CA GLN A 745 -21.75 23.21 -30.12
C GLN A 745 -22.20 23.30 -31.59
N GLY A 746 -21.60 22.49 -32.46
CA GLY A 746 -22.01 22.37 -33.86
C GLY A 746 -23.41 21.76 -34.06
N VAL A 747 -23.76 20.73 -33.25
CA VAL A 747 -25.08 20.08 -33.33
C VAL A 747 -26.17 20.95 -32.69
N ALA A 748 -25.88 21.71 -31.63
CA ALA A 748 -26.81 22.65 -31.02
C ALA A 748 -27.07 23.88 -31.90
N GLY A 749 -26.07 24.33 -32.66
CA GLY A 749 -26.17 25.43 -33.64
C GLY A 749 -27.06 25.06 -34.84
N THR A 750 -26.96 23.83 -35.34
CA THR A 750 -27.79 23.32 -36.43
C THR A 750 -29.25 23.09 -36.00
N ARG A 751 -29.53 22.67 -34.80
CA ARG A 751 -30.90 22.56 -34.27
C ARG A 751 -31.57 23.89 -33.98
N ARG A 752 -30.81 24.97 -33.71
CA ARG A 752 -31.37 26.34 -33.55
C ARG A 752 -31.58 27.05 -34.89
N ALA A 753 -30.94 26.60 -35.97
CA ALA A 753 -31.10 27.17 -37.30
C ALA A 753 -32.26 26.53 -38.10
N VAL A 754 -32.87 25.45 -37.58
CA VAL A 754 -34.00 24.72 -38.21
C VAL A 754 -35.27 24.84 -37.37
N ALA A 755 -35.25 25.54 -36.22
CA ALA A 755 -36.42 25.95 -35.44
C ALA A 755 -36.64 27.47 -35.59
#